data_1df794d986d6da6024d265d56ad33ac2
#
_entry.id   1df794d986d6da6024d265d56ad33ac2
#
_cell.length_a   1.000
_cell.length_b   1.000
_cell.length_c   1.000
_cell.angle_alpha   90.00
_cell.angle_beta   90.00
_cell.angle_gamma   90.00
#
_symmetry.space_group_name_H-M   'P 1'
#
loop_
_entity.id
_entity.type
_entity.pdbx_description
1 polymer ?
#
loop_
_entity_poly.entity_id
_entity_poly.type
_entity_poly.pdbx_seq_one_letter_code
_entity_poly.pdbx_strand_id
1 'polypeptide(L)'
;MPHATDSPEAKTSATPTPQTTTVLGACPHDCPDTCALVTTVRDGVAVKLQGNAAHSHTGGVLCTKVSRYIERNDHAERLVQPLKRVGPKGSGQFEPVSWDAALDDIAAHLRSLHADPEAILPYSYAGTMGLVQGESMDRRFFHKLGASLLDRTICSMAGGEAMVHTLGGKVGMRIEFFAEAKLILIWGSNSIASNLHFWRHAQAAKRAGARLVCIDPRKTETADKCDEHIALLPGTDAALALALMHELIAHDWLDHDYIANHTLGWEQLRERALQWPPSRAAEVCGIPEAQIVALAEAYGTTRPAAIRLNYGMQRVRGGGNAARAVACLPALVGAWRDRAGGLLLSSSGHFPVDRAALQRPDLLDGRRPRTINMSTIGDALLDEAKPVKAIVVYNSNPVAVAPDSSKVAAGFAREDLFTVVLEQFRTDTADYADYLLPATTQLEHWDIHTSYGHTDVLLNRPAVAPRGQARSNAWVFRELARRMGFDEPCFSDDDEALCRTAFAESAIDYAQILTQGFTSVKLPEAPFAEGRFPTPSGRCEFFSARLEAMGMDGVPDHVPNWEPAGSSTEFPLAMISPPARNFLNSTFVNVTSLRAIEVEPLLEIHAADAAARGIEDGAMVRVFNGRGEHRCRAEVSRRARQGVVHGMGIWWRKFGGDGTNVNQLTSQRLTDIGRGPTFYDCLVEVERL
;
A
#
# COMPACT_ATOMS: atom_id res chain seq x y z
N MET A 1 27.76 61.77 -59.84
CA MET A 1 28.03 60.57 -59.01
C MET A 1 27.20 60.68 -57.73
N PRO A 2 26.20 59.88 -57.56
CA PRO A 2 25.46 59.83 -56.26
C PRO A 2 26.02 58.66 -55.40
N HIS A 3 26.18 58.94 -54.12
CA HIS A 3 26.56 58.01 -53.09
C HIS A 3 25.44 57.02 -52.80
N ALA A 4 25.74 55.74 -52.85
CA ALA A 4 24.87 54.67 -52.32
C ALA A 4 25.00 54.61 -50.80
N THR A 5 23.90 54.76 -50.09
CA THR A 5 23.77 54.50 -48.65
C THR A 5 23.30 53.06 -48.44
N ASP A 6 24.21 52.21 -47.93
CA ASP A 6 23.91 50.88 -47.43
C ASP A 6 23.05 50.97 -46.17
N SER A 7 21.85 50.47 -46.19
CA SER A 7 21.00 50.25 -45.05
C SER A 7 21.31 48.85 -44.43
N PRO A 8 21.54 48.73 -43.13
CA PRO A 8 21.76 47.40 -42.52
C PRO A 8 20.43 46.60 -42.46
N GLU A 9 20.42 45.45 -43.12
CA GLU A 9 19.35 44.44 -42.98
C GLU A 9 19.22 44.02 -41.51
N ALA A 10 18.05 44.29 -40.96
CA ALA A 10 17.66 43.79 -39.63
C ALA A 10 17.49 42.26 -39.73
N LYS A 11 18.43 41.51 -39.13
CA LYS A 11 18.24 40.06 -38.89
C LYS A 11 17.08 39.88 -37.92
N THR A 12 15.92 39.54 -38.44
CA THR A 12 14.81 39.03 -37.62
C THR A 12 15.24 37.69 -37.01
N SER A 13 15.55 37.69 -35.69
CA SER A 13 15.76 36.45 -34.93
C SER A 13 14.42 35.70 -34.91
N ALA A 14 14.32 34.64 -35.67
CA ALA A 14 13.18 33.74 -35.61
C ALA A 14 13.11 33.17 -34.19
N THR A 15 12.06 33.43 -33.47
CA THR A 15 11.77 32.80 -32.19
C THR A 15 11.73 31.28 -32.42
N PRO A 16 12.51 30.46 -31.71
CA PRO A 16 12.50 29.03 -31.93
C PRO A 16 11.10 28.47 -31.73
N THR A 17 10.64 27.64 -32.67
CA THR A 17 9.36 26.96 -32.56
C THR A 17 9.34 26.11 -31.30
N PRO A 18 8.33 26.21 -30.43
CA PRO A 18 8.26 25.43 -29.20
C PRO A 18 8.40 23.94 -29.47
N GLN A 19 9.40 23.30 -28.85
CA GLN A 19 9.61 21.87 -29.00
C GLN A 19 8.66 21.11 -28.05
N THR A 20 7.72 20.34 -28.62
CA THR A 20 6.82 19.49 -27.85
C THR A 20 7.17 18.04 -28.07
N THR A 21 7.36 17.30 -26.95
CA THR A 21 7.65 15.86 -26.94
C THR A 21 6.69 15.13 -26.02
N THR A 22 6.61 13.81 -26.15
CA THR A 22 5.84 12.94 -25.24
C THR A 22 6.77 11.90 -24.65
N VAL A 23 6.65 11.64 -23.34
CA VAL A 23 7.45 10.65 -22.61
C VAL A 23 6.51 9.65 -21.95
N LEU A 24 6.81 8.36 -22.15
CA LEU A 24 6.11 7.26 -21.49
C LEU A 24 6.66 7.07 -20.07
N GLY A 25 5.76 6.83 -19.13
CA GLY A 25 6.10 6.63 -17.73
C GLY A 25 5.10 5.72 -17.02
N ALA A 26 5.29 5.56 -15.72
CA ALA A 26 4.45 4.76 -14.85
C ALA A 26 4.04 5.53 -13.60
N CYS A 27 2.86 5.23 -13.06
CA CYS A 27 2.41 5.75 -11.77
C CYS A 27 3.19 5.06 -10.65
N PRO A 28 3.89 5.81 -9.78
CA PRO A 28 4.77 5.22 -8.76
C PRO A 28 4.03 4.82 -7.48
N HIS A 29 2.76 5.14 -7.36
CA HIS A 29 2.04 5.11 -6.08
C HIS A 29 1.56 3.70 -5.71
N ASP A 30 1.41 3.48 -4.39
CA ASP A 30 0.85 2.27 -3.78
C ASP A 30 -0.64 2.11 -4.13
N CYS A 31 -0.86 1.54 -5.31
CA CYS A 31 -2.18 1.32 -5.88
C CYS A 31 -2.14 0.08 -6.79
N PRO A 32 -3.14 -0.83 -6.73
CA PRO A 32 -3.14 -2.02 -7.58
C PRO A 32 -3.19 -1.71 -9.08
N ASP A 33 -3.61 -0.51 -9.44
CA ASP A 33 -3.76 -0.14 -10.86
C ASP A 33 -2.44 0.16 -11.57
N THR A 34 -1.38 0.58 -10.90
CA THR A 34 -0.06 0.92 -11.48
C THR A 34 -0.17 1.44 -12.92
N CYS A 35 -0.80 2.64 -13.09
CA CYS A 35 -1.19 3.14 -14.40
C CYS A 35 0.01 3.47 -15.29
N ALA A 36 -0.06 3.11 -16.56
CA ALA A 36 0.85 3.61 -17.59
C ALA A 36 0.51 5.06 -17.93
N LEU A 37 1.53 5.92 -17.98
CA LEU A 37 1.39 7.37 -18.13
C LEU A 37 1.97 7.86 -19.46
N VAL A 38 1.45 8.97 -19.94
CA VAL A 38 2.00 9.77 -21.04
C VAL A 38 2.14 11.21 -20.56
N THR A 39 3.36 11.71 -20.50
CA THR A 39 3.66 13.10 -20.13
C THR A 39 3.97 13.90 -21.39
N THR A 40 3.24 14.99 -21.62
CA THR A 40 3.57 15.98 -22.67
C THR A 40 4.50 17.02 -22.07
N VAL A 41 5.65 17.20 -22.71
CA VAL A 41 6.69 18.16 -22.31
C VAL A 41 6.80 19.23 -23.40
N ARG A 42 6.79 20.48 -23.00
CA ARG A 42 7.01 21.64 -23.89
C ARG A 42 8.18 22.45 -23.36
N ASP A 43 9.22 22.61 -24.16
CA ASP A 43 10.42 23.36 -23.79
C ASP A 43 11.02 22.93 -22.42
N GLY A 44 11.03 21.62 -22.16
CA GLY A 44 11.56 21.04 -20.93
C GLY A 44 10.60 21.05 -19.72
N VAL A 45 9.38 21.57 -19.88
CA VAL A 45 8.35 21.65 -18.81
C VAL A 45 7.23 20.65 -19.08
N ALA A 46 6.85 19.88 -18.08
CA ALA A 46 5.70 18.98 -18.14
C ALA A 46 4.39 19.79 -18.12
N VAL A 47 3.66 19.82 -19.23
CA VAL A 47 2.44 20.62 -19.37
C VAL A 47 1.15 19.80 -19.30
N LYS A 48 1.24 18.48 -19.49
CA LYS A 48 0.09 17.58 -19.43
C LYS A 48 0.52 16.17 -19.03
N LEU A 49 -0.28 15.54 -18.17
CA LEU A 49 -0.14 14.13 -17.79
C LEU A 49 -1.45 13.40 -18.05
N GLN A 50 -1.39 12.27 -18.74
CA GLN A 50 -2.56 11.45 -19.09
C GLN A 50 -2.26 9.97 -18.88
N GLY A 51 -3.32 9.15 -18.75
CA GLY A 51 -3.19 7.71 -18.87
C GLY A 51 -2.82 7.31 -20.30
N ASN A 52 -1.98 6.27 -20.42
CA ASN A 52 -1.64 5.70 -21.73
C ASN A 52 -2.83 4.89 -22.27
N ALA A 53 -3.43 5.34 -23.38
CA ALA A 53 -4.56 4.66 -24.01
C ALA A 53 -4.16 3.32 -24.67
N ALA A 54 -2.89 3.15 -25.03
CA ALA A 54 -2.38 1.90 -25.60
C ALA A 54 -2.21 0.79 -24.54
N HIS A 55 -2.12 1.14 -23.26
CA HIS A 55 -2.07 0.17 -22.16
C HIS A 55 -3.50 -0.24 -21.81
N SER A 56 -3.86 -1.49 -22.08
CA SER A 56 -5.25 -2.00 -22.00
C SER A 56 -5.85 -1.83 -20.59
N HIS A 57 -5.07 -2.04 -19.55
CA HIS A 57 -5.53 -1.89 -18.17
C HIS A 57 -5.80 -0.42 -17.84
N THR A 58 -4.90 0.51 -18.17
CA THR A 58 -5.08 1.95 -17.93
C THR A 58 -6.18 2.54 -18.83
N GLY A 59 -6.20 2.19 -20.12
CA GLY A 59 -7.23 2.61 -21.08
C GLY A 59 -7.40 4.13 -21.17
N GLY A 60 -6.33 4.91 -20.97
CA GLY A 60 -6.35 6.37 -21.02
C GLY A 60 -6.93 7.08 -19.79
N VAL A 61 -7.41 6.37 -18.78
CA VAL A 61 -8.07 6.94 -17.59
C VAL A 61 -7.11 7.03 -16.41
N LEU A 62 -7.21 8.11 -15.63
CA LEU A 62 -6.48 8.30 -14.36
C LEU A 62 -7.44 8.65 -13.24
N CYS A 63 -7.06 8.30 -12.00
CA CYS A 63 -7.77 8.72 -10.80
C CYS A 63 -7.58 10.22 -10.53
N THR A 64 -8.41 10.80 -9.67
CA THR A 64 -8.37 12.22 -9.30
C THR A 64 -7.00 12.64 -8.75
N LYS A 65 -6.33 11.76 -8.01
CA LYS A 65 -5.01 12.02 -7.40
C LYS A 65 -3.92 12.22 -8.47
N VAL A 66 -3.76 11.25 -9.35
CA VAL A 66 -2.70 11.25 -10.37
C VAL A 66 -2.98 12.27 -11.48
N SER A 67 -4.25 12.58 -11.78
CA SER A 67 -4.58 13.68 -12.70
C SER A 67 -4.07 15.06 -12.25
N ARG A 68 -3.73 15.23 -10.95
CA ARG A 68 -3.13 16.43 -10.35
C ARG A 68 -1.62 16.33 -10.14
N TYR A 69 -0.96 15.36 -10.76
CA TYR A 69 0.44 15.09 -10.48
C TYR A 69 1.38 16.23 -10.89
N ILE A 70 1.07 16.99 -11.94
CA ILE A 70 1.85 18.18 -12.33
C ILE A 70 1.78 19.25 -11.23
N GLU A 71 0.58 19.50 -10.64
CA GLU A 71 0.44 20.40 -9.49
C GLU A 71 1.34 19.98 -8.31
N ARG A 72 1.43 18.65 -8.06
CA ARG A 72 2.33 18.10 -7.04
C ARG A 72 3.80 18.28 -7.42
N ASN A 73 4.16 18.01 -8.69
CA ASN A 73 5.54 18.12 -9.17
C ASN A 73 6.05 19.56 -9.08
N ASP A 74 5.21 20.53 -9.45
CA ASP A 74 5.57 21.95 -9.53
C ASP A 74 5.18 22.73 -8.27
N HIS A 75 4.78 22.04 -7.21
CA HIS A 75 4.34 22.64 -5.95
C HIS A 75 5.41 23.56 -5.36
N ALA A 76 5.00 24.72 -4.82
CA ALA A 76 5.92 25.74 -4.31
C ALA A 76 6.76 25.25 -3.10
N GLU A 77 6.18 24.34 -2.29
CA GLU A 77 6.87 23.76 -1.12
C GLU A 77 7.76 22.56 -1.46
N ARG A 78 8.04 22.27 -2.75
CA ARG A 78 9.00 21.23 -3.12
C ARG A 78 10.37 21.52 -2.51
N LEU A 79 10.96 20.49 -1.90
CA LEU A 79 12.37 20.54 -1.49
C LEU A 79 13.24 20.56 -2.75
N VAL A 80 14.07 21.59 -2.85
CA VAL A 80 14.91 21.84 -4.03
C VAL A 80 16.41 21.91 -3.74
N GLN A 81 16.79 21.84 -2.46
CA GLN A 81 18.20 21.82 -2.01
C GLN A 81 18.31 21.07 -0.68
N PRO A 82 19.50 20.50 -0.37
CA PRO A 82 19.73 19.87 0.92
C PRO A 82 19.63 20.90 2.07
N LEU A 83 19.09 20.44 3.20
CA LEU A 83 18.89 21.26 4.39
C LEU A 83 19.50 20.56 5.60
N LYS A 84 20.11 21.33 6.51
CA LYS A 84 20.64 20.89 7.80
C LYS A 84 19.84 21.54 8.93
N ARG A 85 19.51 20.78 9.95
CA ARG A 85 18.79 21.25 11.14
C ARG A 85 19.64 22.26 11.94
N VAL A 86 18.99 23.32 12.41
CA VAL A 86 19.60 24.35 13.26
C VAL A 86 18.87 24.60 14.59
N GLY A 87 17.65 24.04 14.73
CA GLY A 87 16.82 24.11 15.96
C GLY A 87 16.68 22.77 16.66
N PRO A 88 15.86 22.71 17.73
CA PRO A 88 15.46 21.46 18.37
C PRO A 88 14.77 20.52 17.37
N LYS A 89 14.85 19.21 17.60
CA LYS A 89 14.11 18.23 16.78
C LYS A 89 12.60 18.49 16.83
N GLY A 90 11.95 18.37 15.68
CA GLY A 90 10.52 18.66 15.53
C GLY A 90 10.18 20.17 15.35
N SER A 91 11.15 21.10 15.50
CA SER A 91 10.91 22.52 15.28
C SER A 91 10.77 22.88 13.79
N GLY A 92 11.23 22.02 12.90
CA GLY A 92 11.27 22.28 11.47
C GLY A 92 12.18 23.45 11.06
N GLN A 93 13.18 23.82 11.87
CA GLN A 93 14.15 24.87 11.59
C GLN A 93 15.39 24.33 10.89
N PHE A 94 15.59 24.78 9.64
CA PHE A 94 16.66 24.30 8.77
C PHE A 94 17.37 25.45 8.09
N GLU A 95 18.65 25.24 7.75
CA GLU A 95 19.41 26.08 6.86
C GLU A 95 19.90 25.30 5.63
N PRO A 96 20.11 25.94 4.46
CA PRO A 96 20.68 25.31 3.29
C PRO A 96 22.10 24.80 3.53
N VAL A 97 22.42 23.64 2.95
CA VAL A 97 23.76 23.06 2.96
C VAL A 97 24.08 22.48 1.56
N SER A 98 25.36 22.39 1.20
CA SER A 98 25.74 21.73 -0.06
C SER A 98 25.57 20.21 0.04
N TRP A 99 25.38 19.55 -1.13
CA TRP A 99 25.34 18.08 -1.18
C TRP A 99 26.63 17.45 -0.62
N ASP A 100 27.79 17.99 -0.96
CA ASP A 100 29.07 17.43 -0.50
C ASP A 100 29.19 17.52 1.03
N ALA A 101 28.91 18.69 1.61
CA ALA A 101 28.95 18.85 3.07
C ALA A 101 27.93 17.95 3.79
N ALA A 102 26.69 17.83 3.26
CA ALA A 102 25.68 16.95 3.82
C ALA A 102 26.10 15.48 3.76
N LEU A 103 26.52 15.00 2.61
CA LEU A 103 26.90 13.60 2.41
C LEU A 103 28.18 13.22 3.16
N ASP A 104 29.15 14.14 3.27
CA ASP A 104 30.38 13.91 4.04
C ASP A 104 30.08 13.77 5.53
N ASP A 105 29.23 14.62 6.09
CA ASP A 105 28.81 14.56 7.50
C ASP A 105 27.97 13.31 7.78
N ILE A 106 27.01 12.98 6.92
CA ILE A 106 26.21 11.75 7.01
C ILE A 106 27.14 10.52 6.96
N ALA A 107 28.06 10.45 6.01
CA ALA A 107 28.99 9.32 5.91
C ALA A 107 29.91 9.22 7.14
N ALA A 108 30.35 10.35 7.71
CA ALA A 108 31.14 10.36 8.94
C ALA A 108 30.35 9.83 10.13
N HIS A 109 29.08 10.23 10.26
CA HIS A 109 28.19 9.71 11.32
C HIS A 109 27.95 8.21 11.18
N LEU A 110 27.63 7.71 9.99
CA LEU A 110 27.42 6.27 9.76
C LEU A 110 28.70 5.47 10.03
N ARG A 111 29.89 6.00 9.64
CA ARG A 111 31.18 5.37 9.97
C ARG A 111 31.46 5.32 11.48
N SER A 112 31.04 6.30 12.25
CA SER A 112 31.24 6.30 13.71
C SER A 112 30.52 5.13 14.40
N LEU A 113 29.50 4.56 13.75
CA LEU A 113 28.72 3.42 14.22
C LEU A 113 29.25 2.06 13.69
N HIS A 114 30.45 2.01 13.08
CA HIS A 114 30.98 0.78 12.48
C HIS A 114 31.15 -0.40 13.47
N ALA A 115 31.32 -0.11 14.77
CA ALA A 115 31.41 -1.15 15.80
C ALA A 115 30.04 -1.74 16.19
N ASP A 116 28.93 -1.06 15.85
CA ASP A 116 27.55 -1.47 16.10
C ASP A 116 26.67 -1.05 14.91
N PRO A 117 26.88 -1.65 13.74
CA PRO A 117 26.14 -1.23 12.53
C PRO A 117 24.64 -1.50 12.60
N GLU A 118 24.20 -2.43 13.46
CA GLU A 118 22.79 -2.69 13.72
C GLU A 118 22.06 -1.56 14.46
N ALA A 119 22.80 -0.58 15.02
CA ALA A 119 22.23 0.66 15.53
C ALA A 119 21.78 1.62 14.39
N ILE A 120 22.11 1.31 13.13
CA ILE A 120 21.66 2.04 11.95
C ILE A 120 20.43 1.33 11.38
N LEU A 121 19.34 2.07 11.18
CA LEU A 121 18.09 1.56 10.62
C LEU A 121 17.72 2.28 9.33
N PRO A 122 17.66 1.59 8.17
CA PRO A 122 16.94 2.09 7.00
C PRO A 122 15.43 1.98 7.22
N TYR A 123 14.67 3.04 6.93
CA TYR A 123 13.22 3.01 7.00
C TYR A 123 12.59 3.50 5.69
N SER A 124 12.01 2.59 4.94
CA SER A 124 11.38 2.92 3.65
C SER A 124 10.18 2.06 3.36
N TYR A 125 9.22 2.62 2.62
CA TYR A 125 8.09 1.84 2.12
C TYR A 125 7.57 2.40 0.79
N ALA A 126 6.26 2.37 0.60
CA ALA A 126 5.55 2.57 -0.66
C ALA A 126 5.29 4.04 -1.04
N GLY A 127 6.13 4.97 -0.64
CA GLY A 127 6.16 6.32 -1.22
C GLY A 127 6.48 6.29 -2.71
N THR A 128 7.21 5.26 -3.15
CA THR A 128 7.21 4.73 -4.51
C THR A 128 7.12 3.20 -4.49
N MET A 129 6.44 2.64 -5.50
CA MET A 129 6.41 1.20 -5.78
C MET A 129 7.47 0.80 -6.81
N GLY A 130 8.31 1.73 -7.23
CA GLY A 130 9.39 1.49 -8.17
C GLY A 130 10.53 0.68 -7.56
N LEU A 131 11.04 -0.29 -8.30
CA LEU A 131 12.08 -1.21 -7.85
C LEU A 131 13.44 -0.52 -7.71
N VAL A 132 13.73 0.50 -8.54
CA VAL A 132 15.00 1.20 -8.52
C VAL A 132 15.09 2.17 -7.36
N GLN A 133 14.07 3.03 -7.17
CA GLN A 133 14.12 4.07 -6.14
C GLN A 133 13.70 3.55 -4.75
N GLY A 134 13.16 2.34 -4.67
CA GLY A 134 12.60 1.75 -3.45
C GLY A 134 13.35 0.56 -2.87
N GLU A 135 14.01 -0.25 -3.71
CA GLU A 135 14.60 -1.52 -3.27
C GLU A 135 15.82 -1.99 -4.09
N SER A 136 16.73 -1.09 -4.43
CA SER A 136 17.94 -1.41 -5.22
C SER A 136 19.23 -0.94 -4.53
N MET A 137 19.74 0.22 -4.91
CA MET A 137 21.01 0.78 -4.41
C MET A 137 21.00 1.01 -2.90
N ASP A 138 19.82 1.35 -2.34
CA ASP A 138 19.60 1.44 -0.90
C ASP A 138 19.87 0.11 -0.19
N ARG A 139 19.34 -1.01 -0.74
CA ARG A 139 19.57 -2.34 -0.16
C ARG A 139 21.03 -2.72 -0.22
N ARG A 140 21.71 -2.52 -1.38
CA ARG A 140 23.13 -2.77 -1.54
C ARG A 140 23.93 -2.04 -0.50
N PHE A 141 23.65 -0.74 -0.30
CA PHE A 141 24.33 0.10 0.66
C PHE A 141 24.20 -0.42 2.09
N PHE A 142 22.96 -0.67 2.56
CA PHE A 142 22.73 -1.12 3.92
C PHE A 142 23.16 -2.57 4.16
N HIS A 143 23.10 -3.45 3.16
CA HIS A 143 23.66 -4.80 3.25
C HIS A 143 25.19 -4.73 3.45
N LYS A 144 25.89 -3.95 2.64
CA LYS A 144 27.35 -3.78 2.79
C LYS A 144 27.71 -3.19 4.13
N LEU A 145 26.96 -2.21 4.62
CA LEU A 145 27.16 -1.59 5.92
C LEU A 145 26.91 -2.57 7.08
N GLY A 146 26.03 -3.56 6.94
CA GLY A 146 25.60 -4.47 7.99
C GLY A 146 24.55 -3.86 8.93
N ALA A 147 23.81 -2.87 8.45
CA ALA A 147 22.76 -2.19 9.19
C ALA A 147 21.60 -3.15 9.55
N SER A 148 20.77 -2.77 10.53
CA SER A 148 19.50 -3.45 10.81
C SER A 148 18.66 -3.60 9.54
N LEU A 149 17.93 -4.71 9.44
CA LEU A 149 16.97 -4.93 8.37
C LEU A 149 15.59 -4.40 8.77
N LEU A 150 14.84 -3.88 7.80
CA LEU A 150 13.45 -3.46 8.01
C LEU A 150 12.48 -4.52 7.49
N ASP A 151 11.64 -5.05 8.38
CA ASP A 151 10.50 -5.87 8.00
C ASP A 151 9.32 -4.98 7.58
N ARG A 152 8.99 -4.99 6.29
CA ARG A 152 8.04 -4.06 5.65
C ARG A 152 6.60 -4.58 5.72
N THR A 153 6.01 -4.53 6.89
CA THR A 153 4.75 -5.18 7.23
C THR A 153 3.50 -4.31 7.06
N ILE A 154 3.64 -2.98 6.99
CA ILE A 154 2.54 -2.02 7.22
C ILE A 154 1.36 -2.11 6.24
N CYS A 155 1.51 -2.71 5.07
CA CYS A 155 0.45 -2.75 4.06
C CYS A 155 -0.14 -4.15 3.86
N SER A 156 0.61 -5.05 3.23
CA SER A 156 0.06 -6.25 2.61
C SER A 156 0.46 -7.57 3.26
N MET A 157 1.21 -7.54 4.35
CA MET A 157 1.86 -8.77 4.84
C MET A 157 0.88 -9.81 5.38
N ALA A 158 -0.15 -9.42 6.13
CA ALA A 158 -1.10 -10.40 6.64
C ALA A 158 -1.81 -11.19 5.53
N GLY A 159 -2.43 -10.48 4.58
CA GLY A 159 -3.07 -11.12 3.43
C GLY A 159 -2.07 -11.75 2.46
N GLY A 160 -0.90 -11.12 2.27
CA GLY A 160 0.15 -11.67 1.42
C GLY A 160 0.67 -13.02 1.90
N GLU A 161 0.99 -13.15 3.19
CA GLU A 161 1.41 -14.41 3.80
C GLU A 161 0.27 -15.43 3.84
N ALA A 162 -0.99 -14.98 4.04
CA ALA A 162 -2.16 -15.83 3.89
C ALA A 162 -2.21 -16.49 2.50
N MET A 163 -1.96 -15.73 1.43
CA MET A 163 -1.89 -16.28 0.06
C MET A 163 -0.69 -17.22 -0.10
N VAL A 164 0.47 -16.91 0.47
CA VAL A 164 1.64 -17.79 0.45
C VAL A 164 1.36 -19.13 1.13
N HIS A 165 0.65 -19.12 2.26
CA HIS A 165 0.32 -20.34 3.01
C HIS A 165 -0.88 -21.12 2.44
N THR A 166 -1.64 -20.54 1.52
CA THR A 166 -2.83 -21.20 0.93
C THR A 166 -2.64 -21.50 -0.55
N LEU A 167 -2.15 -20.53 -1.33
CA LEU A 167 -1.99 -20.61 -2.78
C LEU A 167 -0.51 -20.74 -3.22
N GLY A 168 0.44 -20.66 -2.28
CA GLY A 168 1.88 -20.75 -2.53
C GLY A 168 2.54 -19.44 -2.94
N GLY A 169 1.80 -18.36 -3.09
CA GLY A 169 2.33 -17.06 -3.49
C GLY A 169 1.26 -15.96 -3.54
N LYS A 170 1.68 -14.73 -3.77
CA LYS A 170 0.78 -13.60 -4.02
C LYS A 170 0.26 -13.66 -5.46
N VAL A 171 -0.51 -14.69 -5.75
CA VAL A 171 -1.03 -15.07 -7.07
C VAL A 171 -2.55 -15.17 -7.04
N GLY A 172 -3.20 -15.14 -8.21
CA GLY A 172 -4.66 -15.21 -8.32
C GLY A 172 -5.12 -15.23 -9.77
N MET A 173 -6.42 -15.09 -9.97
CA MET A 173 -7.00 -14.93 -11.31
C MET A 173 -6.57 -13.60 -11.94
N ARG A 174 -6.64 -13.53 -13.26
CA ARG A 174 -6.33 -12.29 -14.00
C ARG A 174 -7.48 -11.30 -13.92
N ILE A 175 -7.15 -10.02 -13.71
CA ILE A 175 -8.11 -8.97 -13.40
C ILE A 175 -9.10 -8.69 -14.54
N GLU A 176 -8.69 -8.83 -15.79
CA GLU A 176 -9.54 -8.56 -16.95
C GLU A 176 -10.72 -9.52 -17.05
N PHE A 177 -10.58 -10.75 -16.56
CA PHE A 177 -11.64 -11.75 -16.63
C PHE A 177 -12.77 -11.54 -15.61
N PHE A 178 -12.61 -10.65 -14.63
CA PHE A 178 -13.75 -10.24 -13.82
C PHE A 178 -14.92 -9.70 -14.66
N ALA A 179 -14.65 -9.20 -15.85
CA ALA A 179 -15.70 -8.72 -16.77
C ALA A 179 -16.66 -9.82 -17.26
N GLU A 180 -16.26 -11.09 -17.15
CA GLU A 180 -17.02 -12.26 -17.60
C GLU A 180 -17.71 -13.02 -16.45
N ALA A 181 -17.41 -12.66 -15.18
CA ALA A 181 -18.01 -13.28 -14.01
C ALA A 181 -19.53 -13.03 -13.95
N LYS A 182 -20.26 -13.97 -13.34
CA LYS A 182 -21.71 -13.87 -13.07
C LYS A 182 -22.01 -13.43 -11.64
N LEU A 183 -21.07 -13.70 -10.73
CA LEU A 183 -21.10 -13.20 -9.36
C LEU A 183 -19.72 -12.65 -9.02
N ILE A 184 -19.67 -11.44 -8.46
CA ILE A 184 -18.44 -10.85 -7.94
C ILE A 184 -18.64 -10.47 -6.47
N LEU A 185 -17.87 -11.10 -5.58
CA LEU A 185 -17.75 -10.68 -4.19
C LEU A 185 -16.60 -9.67 -4.09
N ILE A 186 -16.92 -8.43 -3.72
CA ILE A 186 -15.94 -7.36 -3.50
C ILE A 186 -15.73 -7.24 -2.00
N TRP A 187 -14.65 -7.82 -1.49
CA TRP A 187 -14.43 -8.01 -0.06
C TRP A 187 -13.31 -7.12 0.47
N GLY A 188 -13.63 -6.23 1.43
CA GLY A 188 -12.68 -5.31 2.04
C GLY A 188 -12.07 -4.31 1.05
N SER A 189 -12.85 -3.84 0.06
CA SER A 189 -12.36 -3.02 -1.05
C SER A 189 -13.31 -1.89 -1.43
N ASN A 190 -12.89 -0.64 -1.26
CA ASN A 190 -13.52 0.49 -1.93
C ASN A 190 -12.92 0.71 -3.31
N SER A 191 -13.27 -0.18 -4.26
CA SER A 191 -12.63 -0.24 -5.59
C SER A 191 -12.77 1.04 -6.41
N ILE A 192 -13.86 1.79 -6.27
CA ILE A 192 -14.06 3.09 -6.97
C ILE A 192 -12.98 4.09 -6.57
N ALA A 193 -12.56 4.09 -5.30
CA ALA A 193 -11.56 5.03 -4.80
C ALA A 193 -10.12 4.52 -4.92
N SER A 194 -9.89 3.20 -4.84
CA SER A 194 -8.56 2.61 -4.67
C SER A 194 -8.17 1.57 -5.72
N ASN A 195 -9.07 1.18 -6.63
CA ASN A 195 -8.80 0.22 -7.71
C ASN A 195 -9.73 0.49 -8.90
N LEU A 196 -9.61 1.70 -9.44
CA LEU A 196 -10.52 2.26 -10.45
C LEU A 196 -10.64 1.37 -11.71
N HIS A 197 -9.53 0.76 -12.14
CA HIS A 197 -9.53 -0.05 -13.36
C HIS A 197 -10.18 -1.42 -13.16
N PHE A 198 -10.06 -2.03 -11.97
CA PHE A 198 -10.89 -3.19 -11.61
C PHE A 198 -12.38 -2.83 -11.67
N TRP A 199 -12.75 -1.65 -11.13
CA TRP A 199 -14.15 -1.23 -11.11
C TRP A 199 -14.75 -1.18 -12.52
N ARG A 200 -13.98 -0.84 -13.55
CA ARG A 200 -14.40 -0.90 -14.95
C ARG A 200 -14.80 -2.32 -15.38
N HIS A 201 -14.05 -3.34 -14.98
CA HIS A 201 -14.36 -4.75 -15.25
C HIS A 201 -15.61 -5.21 -14.49
N ALA A 202 -15.73 -4.85 -13.21
CA ALA A 202 -16.92 -5.15 -12.41
C ALA A 202 -18.19 -4.52 -13.00
N GLN A 203 -18.09 -3.29 -13.49
CA GLN A 203 -19.18 -2.60 -14.21
C GLN A 203 -19.54 -3.28 -15.54
N ALA A 204 -18.56 -3.79 -16.27
CA ALA A 204 -18.82 -4.54 -17.51
C ALA A 204 -19.59 -5.83 -17.20
N ALA A 205 -19.17 -6.58 -16.18
CA ALA A 205 -19.88 -7.76 -15.70
C ALA A 205 -21.31 -7.43 -15.28
N LYS A 206 -21.51 -6.37 -14.49
CA LYS A 206 -22.85 -5.94 -14.06
C LYS A 206 -23.77 -5.62 -15.22
N ARG A 207 -23.27 -4.89 -16.24
CA ARG A 207 -24.04 -4.63 -17.47
C ARG A 207 -24.40 -5.91 -18.25
N ALA A 208 -23.58 -6.97 -18.11
CA ALA A 208 -23.84 -8.29 -18.67
C ALA A 208 -24.74 -9.18 -17.78
N GLY A 209 -25.29 -8.62 -16.68
CA GLY A 209 -26.21 -9.31 -15.78
C GLY A 209 -25.55 -9.98 -14.57
N ALA A 210 -24.29 -9.72 -14.27
CA ALA A 210 -23.65 -10.22 -13.06
C ALA A 210 -24.20 -9.53 -11.80
N ARG A 211 -24.31 -10.30 -10.70
CA ARG A 211 -24.58 -9.78 -9.36
C ARG A 211 -23.26 -9.34 -8.69
N LEU A 212 -23.26 -8.15 -8.10
CA LEU A 212 -22.14 -7.62 -7.33
C LEU A 212 -22.54 -7.51 -5.85
N VAL A 213 -21.75 -8.12 -4.97
CA VAL A 213 -21.94 -8.06 -3.51
C VAL A 213 -20.70 -7.38 -2.91
N CYS A 214 -20.90 -6.31 -2.14
CA CYS A 214 -19.84 -5.64 -1.40
C CYS A 214 -19.86 -6.07 0.07
N ILE A 215 -18.76 -6.58 0.58
CA ILE A 215 -18.57 -7.00 1.97
C ILE A 215 -17.57 -6.03 2.60
N ASP A 216 -18.04 -5.10 3.43
CA ASP A 216 -17.24 -4.03 4.02
C ASP A 216 -17.98 -3.44 5.24
N PRO A 217 -17.34 -3.18 6.38
CA PRO A 217 -17.98 -2.53 7.53
C PRO A 217 -18.59 -1.17 7.18
N ARG A 218 -17.98 -0.45 6.26
CA ARG A 218 -18.41 0.87 5.79
C ARG A 218 -19.23 0.77 4.52
N LYS A 219 -20.34 1.51 4.42
CA LYS A 219 -21.06 1.68 3.16
C LYS A 219 -20.29 2.62 2.24
N THR A 220 -19.34 2.05 1.50
CA THR A 220 -18.44 2.77 0.59
C THR A 220 -19.15 3.19 -0.71
N GLU A 221 -18.50 4.03 -1.55
CA GLU A 221 -18.99 4.34 -2.90
C GLU A 221 -19.16 3.06 -3.75
N THR A 222 -18.31 2.06 -3.53
CA THR A 222 -18.42 0.75 -4.19
C THR A 222 -19.66 0.01 -3.73
N ALA A 223 -19.92 0.00 -2.42
CA ALA A 223 -21.13 -0.61 -1.84
C ALA A 223 -22.42 0.03 -2.38
N ASP A 224 -22.45 1.35 -2.54
CA ASP A 224 -23.59 2.08 -3.12
C ASP A 224 -23.89 1.68 -4.57
N LYS A 225 -22.95 1.10 -5.28
CA LYS A 225 -23.09 0.68 -6.69
C LYS A 225 -23.22 -0.83 -6.87
N CYS A 226 -23.02 -1.61 -5.82
CA CYS A 226 -23.27 -3.04 -5.79
C CYS A 226 -24.78 -3.34 -5.64
N ASP A 227 -25.18 -4.57 -5.88
CA ASP A 227 -26.57 -5.02 -5.74
C ASP A 227 -26.89 -5.31 -4.29
N GLU A 228 -25.86 -5.63 -3.49
CA GLU A 228 -25.97 -5.89 -2.07
C GLU A 228 -24.75 -5.37 -1.30
N HIS A 229 -24.98 -4.92 -0.06
CA HIS A 229 -23.94 -4.55 0.89
C HIS A 229 -24.08 -5.35 2.18
N ILE A 230 -23.03 -6.04 2.59
CA ILE A 230 -22.93 -6.80 3.83
C ILE A 230 -22.00 -6.04 4.78
N ALA A 231 -22.60 -5.37 5.76
CA ALA A 231 -21.88 -4.51 6.72
C ALA A 231 -21.56 -5.30 8.01
N LEU A 232 -20.57 -6.22 7.95
CA LEU A 232 -20.12 -6.98 9.11
C LEU A 232 -19.36 -6.11 10.13
N LEU A 233 -19.21 -6.58 11.38
CA LEU A 233 -18.32 -5.95 12.36
C LEU A 233 -16.85 -6.10 11.92
N PRO A 234 -15.98 -5.07 12.14
CA PRO A 234 -14.57 -5.17 11.80
C PRO A 234 -13.89 -6.39 12.44
N GLY A 235 -13.17 -7.18 11.63
CA GLY A 235 -12.40 -8.33 12.08
C GLY A 235 -13.18 -9.65 12.20
N THR A 236 -14.40 -9.71 11.66
CA THR A 236 -15.24 -10.92 11.72
C THR A 236 -15.32 -11.68 10.38
N ASP A 237 -14.50 -11.30 9.43
CA ASP A 237 -14.48 -11.82 8.07
C ASP A 237 -14.24 -13.34 8.01
N ALA A 238 -13.36 -13.87 8.88
CA ALA A 238 -13.13 -15.32 8.96
C ALA A 238 -14.39 -16.08 9.40
N ALA A 239 -15.15 -15.55 10.37
CA ALA A 239 -16.40 -16.16 10.82
C ALA A 239 -17.43 -16.23 9.68
N LEU A 240 -17.55 -15.14 8.89
CA LEU A 240 -18.40 -15.12 7.70
C LEU A 240 -17.93 -16.17 6.67
N ALA A 241 -16.64 -16.21 6.34
CA ALA A 241 -16.13 -17.15 5.35
C ALA A 241 -16.31 -18.62 5.78
N LEU A 242 -16.11 -18.94 7.05
CA LEU A 242 -16.33 -20.28 7.60
C LEU A 242 -17.81 -20.66 7.59
N ALA A 243 -18.73 -19.72 7.86
CA ALA A 243 -20.16 -19.97 7.76
C ALA A 243 -20.62 -20.19 6.30
N LEU A 244 -20.02 -19.47 5.34
CA LEU A 244 -20.25 -19.78 3.92
C LEU A 244 -19.82 -21.22 3.61
N MET A 245 -18.65 -21.66 4.11
CA MET A 245 -18.19 -23.05 3.94
C MET A 245 -19.12 -24.06 4.59
N HIS A 246 -19.66 -23.74 5.79
CA HIS A 246 -20.67 -24.57 6.47
C HIS A 246 -21.87 -24.84 5.55
N GLU A 247 -22.46 -23.80 4.96
CA GLU A 247 -23.59 -23.92 4.06
C GLU A 247 -23.23 -24.66 2.75
N LEU A 248 -22.04 -24.40 2.19
CA LEU A 248 -21.56 -25.12 1.02
C LEU A 248 -21.49 -26.64 1.30
N ILE A 249 -21.06 -27.02 2.50
CA ILE A 249 -20.99 -28.44 2.94
C ILE A 249 -22.41 -28.99 3.19
N ALA A 250 -23.27 -28.24 3.91
CA ALA A 250 -24.61 -28.71 4.30
C ALA A 250 -25.52 -28.97 3.08
N HIS A 251 -25.34 -28.18 2.00
CA HIS A 251 -26.14 -28.28 0.78
C HIS A 251 -25.43 -28.98 -0.37
N ASP A 252 -24.21 -29.50 -0.14
CA ASP A 252 -23.40 -30.18 -1.13
C ASP A 252 -23.14 -29.33 -2.40
N TRP A 253 -22.93 -28.01 -2.23
CA TRP A 253 -22.54 -27.10 -3.31
C TRP A 253 -21.01 -27.11 -3.51
N LEU A 254 -20.43 -28.31 -3.55
CA LEU A 254 -18.98 -28.56 -3.61
C LEU A 254 -18.54 -29.14 -4.96
N ASP A 255 -17.35 -28.78 -5.41
CA ASP A 255 -16.66 -29.50 -6.50
C ASP A 255 -15.78 -30.60 -5.89
N HIS A 256 -16.35 -31.77 -5.65
CA HIS A 256 -15.66 -32.89 -5.01
C HIS A 256 -14.42 -33.35 -5.80
N ASP A 257 -14.47 -33.29 -7.13
CA ASP A 257 -13.33 -33.66 -7.98
C ASP A 257 -12.18 -32.66 -7.80
N TYR A 258 -12.48 -31.35 -7.79
CA TYR A 258 -11.45 -30.32 -7.57
C TYR A 258 -10.85 -30.43 -6.16
N ILE A 259 -11.69 -30.64 -5.15
CA ILE A 259 -11.26 -30.82 -3.75
C ILE A 259 -10.33 -32.03 -3.65
N ALA A 260 -10.70 -33.18 -4.19
CA ALA A 260 -9.93 -34.41 -4.08
C ALA A 260 -8.56 -34.33 -4.79
N ASN A 261 -8.55 -33.72 -5.98
CA ASN A 261 -7.35 -33.76 -6.85
C ASN A 261 -6.43 -32.56 -6.63
N HIS A 262 -6.95 -31.37 -6.21
CA HIS A 262 -6.22 -30.10 -6.24
C HIS A 262 -6.16 -29.39 -4.89
N THR A 263 -6.61 -30.01 -3.79
CA THR A 263 -6.51 -29.42 -2.44
C THR A 263 -5.79 -30.33 -1.46
N LEU A 264 -5.32 -29.76 -0.35
CA LEU A 264 -4.70 -30.48 0.76
C LEU A 264 -5.34 -29.99 2.08
N GLY A 265 -5.74 -30.94 2.96
CA GLY A 265 -6.29 -30.62 4.27
C GLY A 265 -7.79 -30.40 4.26
N TRP A 266 -8.53 -31.04 3.35
CA TRP A 266 -9.97 -30.93 3.25
C TRP A 266 -10.70 -31.37 4.52
N GLU A 267 -10.35 -32.51 5.12
CA GLU A 267 -11.03 -33.02 6.31
C GLU A 267 -10.91 -32.07 7.49
N GLN A 268 -9.70 -31.51 7.70
CA GLN A 268 -9.45 -30.55 8.76
C GLN A 268 -10.26 -29.24 8.55
N LEU A 269 -10.30 -28.72 7.31
CA LEU A 269 -11.10 -27.54 7.01
C LEU A 269 -12.60 -27.82 7.17
N ARG A 270 -13.06 -28.99 6.74
CA ARG A 270 -14.47 -29.43 6.89
C ARG A 270 -14.88 -29.46 8.37
N GLU A 271 -14.07 -30.09 9.22
CA GLU A 271 -14.31 -30.13 10.66
C GLU A 271 -14.40 -28.73 11.27
N ARG A 272 -13.52 -27.82 10.85
CA ARG A 272 -13.51 -26.42 11.30
C ARG A 272 -14.77 -25.69 10.82
N ALA A 273 -15.11 -25.77 9.56
CA ALA A 273 -16.28 -25.10 8.98
C ALA A 273 -17.60 -25.56 9.63
N LEU A 274 -17.74 -26.85 9.96
CA LEU A 274 -18.92 -27.38 10.65
C LEU A 274 -19.12 -26.81 12.06
N GLN A 275 -18.10 -26.21 12.68
CA GLN A 275 -18.22 -25.49 13.95
C GLN A 275 -18.79 -24.07 13.81
N TRP A 276 -18.97 -23.59 12.58
CA TRP A 276 -19.42 -22.24 12.27
C TRP A 276 -20.78 -22.21 11.54
N PRO A 277 -21.87 -22.68 12.17
CA PRO A 277 -23.20 -22.54 11.56
C PRO A 277 -23.55 -21.05 11.37
N PRO A 278 -24.40 -20.71 10.39
CA PRO A 278 -24.79 -19.33 10.11
C PRO A 278 -25.27 -18.54 11.33
N SER A 279 -25.98 -19.18 12.24
CA SER A 279 -26.46 -18.56 13.49
C SER A 279 -25.30 -18.03 14.36
N ARG A 280 -24.26 -18.86 14.57
CA ARG A 280 -23.07 -18.44 15.33
C ARG A 280 -22.34 -17.28 14.63
N ALA A 281 -22.16 -17.39 13.32
CA ALA A 281 -21.49 -16.33 12.56
C ALA A 281 -22.32 -15.03 12.52
N ALA A 282 -23.64 -15.12 12.49
CA ALA A 282 -24.55 -13.98 12.57
C ALA A 282 -24.33 -13.16 13.86
N GLU A 283 -24.21 -13.84 14.99
CA GLU A 283 -23.91 -13.19 16.29
C GLU A 283 -22.54 -12.49 16.27
N VAL A 284 -21.49 -13.19 15.79
CA VAL A 284 -20.11 -12.66 15.74
C VAL A 284 -19.99 -11.50 14.75
N CYS A 285 -20.57 -11.64 13.56
CA CYS A 285 -20.51 -10.63 12.50
C CYS A 285 -21.46 -9.46 12.70
N GLY A 286 -22.47 -9.64 13.56
CA GLY A 286 -23.52 -8.67 13.77
C GLY A 286 -24.38 -8.41 12.53
N ILE A 287 -24.66 -9.45 11.73
CA ILE A 287 -25.48 -9.40 10.51
C ILE A 287 -26.57 -10.49 10.57
N PRO A 288 -27.68 -10.35 9.83
CA PRO A 288 -28.73 -11.36 9.82
C PRO A 288 -28.24 -12.72 9.31
N GLU A 289 -28.63 -13.81 9.99
CA GLU A 289 -28.33 -15.18 9.55
C GLU A 289 -28.81 -15.46 8.12
N ALA A 290 -30.01 -15.00 7.78
CA ALA A 290 -30.59 -15.16 6.44
C ALA A 290 -29.70 -14.52 5.34
N GLN A 291 -28.96 -13.47 5.66
CA GLN A 291 -28.04 -12.84 4.71
C GLN A 291 -26.82 -13.74 4.46
N ILE A 292 -26.33 -14.43 5.48
CA ILE A 292 -25.22 -15.39 5.36
C ILE A 292 -25.65 -16.57 4.48
N VAL A 293 -26.82 -17.16 4.75
CA VAL A 293 -27.37 -18.27 3.97
C VAL A 293 -27.59 -17.88 2.50
N ALA A 294 -28.20 -16.71 2.24
CA ALA A 294 -28.42 -16.22 0.88
C ALA A 294 -27.12 -15.94 0.11
N LEU A 295 -26.07 -15.46 0.80
CA LEU A 295 -24.75 -15.28 0.19
C LEU A 295 -24.08 -16.61 -0.13
N ALA A 296 -24.17 -17.60 0.77
CA ALA A 296 -23.64 -18.94 0.57
C ALA A 296 -24.31 -19.63 -0.62
N GLU A 297 -25.65 -19.57 -0.72
CA GLU A 297 -26.42 -20.09 -1.86
C GLU A 297 -25.96 -19.43 -3.17
N ALA A 298 -25.91 -18.10 -3.19
CA ALA A 298 -25.47 -17.37 -4.39
C ALA A 298 -24.05 -17.79 -4.81
N TYR A 299 -23.11 -17.92 -3.88
CA TYR A 299 -21.73 -18.31 -4.18
C TYR A 299 -21.62 -19.80 -4.56
N GLY A 300 -22.38 -20.67 -3.91
CA GLY A 300 -22.41 -22.10 -4.15
C GLY A 300 -23.02 -22.49 -5.50
N THR A 301 -23.99 -21.73 -6.02
CA THR A 301 -24.77 -22.11 -7.20
C THR A 301 -24.49 -21.27 -8.45
N THR A 302 -23.82 -20.11 -8.35
CA THR A 302 -23.53 -19.24 -9.50
C THR A 302 -22.14 -19.53 -10.08
N ARG A 303 -22.03 -19.69 -11.39
CA ARG A 303 -20.77 -19.89 -12.13
C ARG A 303 -20.71 -19.00 -13.38
N PRO A 304 -19.58 -18.39 -13.74
CA PRO A 304 -18.37 -18.25 -12.91
C PRO A 304 -18.58 -17.28 -11.73
N ALA A 305 -17.96 -17.59 -10.58
CA ALA A 305 -17.96 -16.72 -9.40
C ALA A 305 -16.53 -16.28 -9.07
N ALA A 306 -16.33 -14.98 -8.84
CA ALA A 306 -15.03 -14.38 -8.57
C ALA A 306 -15.03 -13.56 -7.28
N ILE A 307 -13.89 -13.55 -6.58
CA ILE A 307 -13.69 -12.77 -5.37
C ILE A 307 -12.59 -11.72 -5.60
N ARG A 308 -12.93 -10.44 -5.53
CA ARG A 308 -11.96 -9.36 -5.40
C ARG A 308 -11.71 -9.10 -3.93
N LEU A 309 -10.68 -9.74 -3.38
CA LEU A 309 -10.23 -9.51 -2.01
C LEU A 309 -9.28 -8.31 -1.99
N ASN A 310 -9.34 -7.47 -0.94
CA ASN A 310 -8.39 -6.39 -0.78
C ASN A 310 -8.00 -6.20 0.70
N TYR A 311 -7.05 -5.31 0.94
CA TYR A 311 -6.33 -5.17 2.20
C TYR A 311 -7.12 -4.52 3.35
N GLY A 312 -8.35 -4.05 3.12
CA GLY A 312 -9.20 -3.49 4.18
C GLY A 312 -9.50 -4.47 5.30
N MET A 313 -9.80 -5.74 4.95
CA MET A 313 -10.23 -6.77 5.90
C MET A 313 -9.08 -7.37 6.74
N GLN A 314 -7.81 -7.14 6.36
CA GLN A 314 -6.67 -7.77 7.04
C GLN A 314 -6.06 -6.96 8.20
N ARG A 315 -6.54 -5.71 8.44
CA ARG A 315 -5.94 -4.75 9.39
C ARG A 315 -6.43 -4.93 10.82
N VAL A 316 -6.60 -6.17 11.22
CA VAL A 316 -7.11 -6.63 12.52
C VAL A 316 -6.28 -7.82 12.99
N ARG A 317 -6.35 -8.20 14.26
CA ARG A 317 -5.59 -9.34 14.82
C ARG A 317 -5.70 -10.59 13.96
N GLY A 318 -6.90 -11.03 13.64
CA GLY A 318 -7.18 -12.24 12.85
C GLY A 318 -7.11 -12.05 11.33
N GLY A 319 -6.47 -10.96 10.84
CA GLY A 319 -6.51 -10.58 9.42
C GLY A 319 -5.88 -11.58 8.47
N GLY A 320 -4.80 -12.28 8.90
CA GLY A 320 -4.18 -13.32 8.11
C GLY A 320 -5.06 -14.56 7.98
N ASN A 321 -5.63 -15.05 9.09
CA ASN A 321 -6.58 -16.16 9.08
C ASN A 321 -7.84 -15.84 8.27
N ALA A 322 -8.36 -14.61 8.36
CA ALA A 322 -9.49 -14.17 7.56
C ALA A 322 -9.20 -14.22 6.04
N ALA A 323 -8.04 -13.73 5.62
CA ALA A 323 -7.63 -13.81 4.22
C ALA A 323 -7.44 -15.27 3.77
N ARG A 324 -6.91 -16.17 4.63
CA ARG A 324 -6.80 -17.60 4.34
C ARG A 324 -8.18 -18.26 4.18
N ALA A 325 -9.11 -17.99 5.09
CA ALA A 325 -10.46 -18.53 5.01
C ALA A 325 -11.13 -18.15 3.69
N VAL A 326 -11.08 -16.87 3.31
CA VAL A 326 -11.62 -16.42 2.02
C VAL A 326 -10.90 -17.08 0.84
N ALA A 327 -9.57 -17.28 0.90
CA ALA A 327 -8.79 -17.90 -0.17
C ALA A 327 -9.09 -19.39 -0.39
N CYS A 328 -9.66 -20.07 0.61
CA CYS A 328 -10.11 -21.46 0.47
C CYS A 328 -11.41 -21.60 -0.34
N LEU A 329 -12.29 -20.58 -0.32
CA LEU A 329 -13.64 -20.65 -0.93
C LEU A 329 -13.63 -21.06 -2.42
N PRO A 330 -12.76 -20.49 -3.30
CA PRO A 330 -12.80 -20.84 -4.73
C PRO A 330 -12.50 -22.29 -5.02
N ALA A 331 -11.64 -22.96 -4.23
CA ALA A 331 -11.29 -24.35 -4.43
C ALA A 331 -12.42 -25.28 -3.99
N LEU A 332 -13.25 -24.90 -3.01
CA LEU A 332 -14.38 -25.70 -2.57
C LEU A 332 -15.46 -25.85 -3.65
N VAL A 333 -15.67 -24.79 -4.42
CA VAL A 333 -16.74 -24.74 -5.44
C VAL A 333 -16.19 -24.92 -6.87
N GLY A 334 -14.92 -25.26 -7.03
CA GLY A 334 -14.27 -25.41 -8.35
C GLY A 334 -14.18 -24.12 -9.17
N ALA A 335 -14.28 -22.96 -8.53
CA ALA A 335 -14.28 -21.67 -9.25
C ALA A 335 -12.99 -21.44 -10.05
N TRP A 336 -11.86 -22.00 -9.63
CA TRP A 336 -10.58 -21.91 -10.34
C TRP A 336 -10.56 -22.58 -11.74
N ARG A 337 -11.55 -23.46 -12.06
CA ARG A 337 -11.67 -24.08 -13.39
C ARG A 337 -11.98 -23.06 -14.48
N ASP A 338 -12.68 -21.98 -14.11
CA ASP A 338 -13.07 -20.90 -15.00
C ASP A 338 -12.05 -19.76 -15.01
N ARG A 339 -11.74 -19.19 -16.18
CA ARG A 339 -10.90 -17.98 -16.26
C ARG A 339 -11.51 -16.78 -15.55
N ALA A 340 -12.83 -16.72 -15.49
CA ALA A 340 -13.61 -15.67 -14.80
C ALA A 340 -14.01 -16.06 -13.37
N GLY A 341 -13.45 -17.15 -12.85
CA GLY A 341 -13.65 -17.63 -11.49
C GLY A 341 -12.37 -17.56 -10.65
N GLY A 342 -12.52 -17.72 -9.34
CA GLY A 342 -11.39 -17.71 -8.41
C GLY A 342 -11.30 -16.47 -7.55
N LEU A 343 -10.08 -16.08 -7.20
CA LEU A 343 -9.80 -14.94 -6.29
C LEU A 343 -8.64 -14.12 -6.80
N LEU A 344 -8.68 -12.81 -6.56
CA LEU A 344 -7.54 -11.91 -6.69
C LEU A 344 -7.43 -11.01 -5.46
N LEU A 345 -6.35 -11.21 -4.68
CA LEU A 345 -5.84 -10.23 -3.70
C LEU A 345 -4.69 -9.45 -4.33
N SER A 346 -3.69 -10.17 -4.83
CA SER A 346 -2.48 -9.60 -5.42
C SER A 346 -1.98 -10.45 -6.57
N SER A 347 -1.46 -9.80 -7.61
CA SER A 347 -0.75 -10.43 -8.74
C SER A 347 0.78 -10.34 -8.62
N SER A 348 1.31 -9.76 -7.53
CA SER A 348 2.74 -9.44 -7.41
C SER A 348 3.67 -10.66 -7.42
N GLY A 349 3.16 -11.85 -7.12
CA GLY A 349 3.92 -13.10 -7.17
C GLY A 349 4.14 -13.66 -8.58
N HIS A 350 3.49 -13.10 -9.60
CA HIS A 350 3.67 -13.52 -10.99
C HIS A 350 4.89 -12.90 -11.68
N PHE A 351 5.48 -11.85 -11.09
CA PHE A 351 6.60 -11.13 -11.72
C PHE A 351 7.95 -11.80 -11.44
N PRO A 352 8.73 -12.12 -12.48
CA PRO A 352 10.05 -12.73 -12.35
C PRO A 352 11.14 -11.68 -12.05
N VAL A 353 10.99 -10.94 -10.95
CA VAL A 353 11.98 -9.93 -10.55
C VAL A 353 13.19 -10.61 -9.93
N ASP A 354 14.39 -10.34 -10.46
CA ASP A 354 15.65 -10.77 -9.84
C ASP A 354 16.04 -9.83 -8.69
N ARG A 355 15.43 -10.08 -7.54
CA ARG A 355 15.73 -9.31 -6.33
C ARG A 355 17.15 -9.57 -5.81
N ALA A 356 17.72 -10.73 -6.07
CA ALA A 356 19.08 -11.04 -5.63
C ALA A 356 20.10 -10.17 -6.37
N ALA A 357 19.98 -10.06 -7.69
CA ALA A 357 20.82 -9.18 -8.48
C ALA A 357 20.59 -7.69 -8.16
N LEU A 358 19.33 -7.31 -7.94
CA LEU A 358 18.95 -5.93 -7.67
C LEU A 358 19.43 -5.46 -6.29
N GLN A 359 19.21 -6.26 -5.24
CA GLN A 359 19.42 -5.90 -3.84
C GLN A 359 20.77 -6.35 -3.28
N ARG A 360 21.43 -7.33 -3.91
CA ARG A 360 22.75 -7.86 -3.52
C ARG A 360 22.84 -8.29 -2.04
N PRO A 361 22.03 -9.28 -1.59
CA PRO A 361 22.11 -9.79 -0.22
C PRO A 361 23.46 -10.48 0.09
N ASP A 362 24.24 -10.87 -0.91
CA ASP A 362 25.61 -11.36 -0.77
C ASP A 362 26.55 -10.35 -0.08
N LEU A 363 26.27 -9.06 -0.20
CA LEU A 363 27.01 -7.99 0.50
C LEU A 363 26.88 -8.03 2.03
N LEU A 364 25.92 -8.80 2.56
CA LEU A 364 25.86 -9.09 4.00
C LEU A 364 27.06 -9.94 4.47
N ASP A 365 27.74 -10.64 3.57
CA ASP A 365 28.93 -11.42 3.89
C ASP A 365 28.74 -12.37 5.08
N GLY A 366 27.65 -13.13 5.06
CA GLY A 366 27.26 -14.08 6.12
C GLY A 366 26.71 -13.46 7.40
N ARG A 367 26.69 -12.13 7.56
CA ARG A 367 26.09 -11.44 8.69
C ARG A 367 24.57 -11.64 8.71
N ARG A 368 23.98 -11.68 9.91
CA ARG A 368 22.54 -11.78 10.14
C ARG A 368 22.07 -10.65 11.04
N PRO A 369 21.96 -9.43 10.51
CA PRO A 369 21.54 -8.29 11.29
C PRO A 369 20.14 -8.49 11.88
N ARG A 370 19.85 -7.82 13.00
CA ARG A 370 18.49 -7.81 13.56
C ARG A 370 17.51 -7.23 12.56
N THR A 371 16.28 -7.74 12.61
CA THR A 371 15.18 -7.25 11.80
C THR A 371 14.19 -6.49 12.68
N ILE A 372 13.89 -5.24 12.32
CA ILE A 372 12.92 -4.39 13.02
C ILE A 372 11.64 -4.34 12.19
N ASN A 373 10.50 -4.67 12.83
CA ASN A 373 9.20 -4.56 12.20
C ASN A 373 8.80 -3.07 12.11
N MET A 374 8.50 -2.59 10.90
CA MET A 374 8.17 -1.18 10.70
C MET A 374 6.90 -0.73 11.41
N SER A 375 5.98 -1.65 11.69
CA SER A 375 4.71 -1.35 12.39
C SER A 375 4.92 -1.13 13.89
N THR A 376 6.08 -1.52 14.45
CA THR A 376 6.47 -1.30 15.85
C THR A 376 7.63 -0.31 15.97
N ILE A 377 7.75 0.60 15.02
CA ILE A 377 8.88 1.55 14.98
C ILE A 377 8.95 2.44 16.22
N GLY A 378 7.82 2.85 16.80
CA GLY A 378 7.81 3.65 18.02
C GLY A 378 8.46 2.91 19.19
N ASP A 379 8.14 1.62 19.38
CA ASP A 379 8.79 0.78 20.39
C ASP A 379 10.29 0.62 20.11
N ALA A 380 10.67 0.36 18.85
CA ALA A 380 12.06 0.18 18.45
C ALA A 380 12.92 1.45 18.66
N LEU A 381 12.36 2.64 18.43
CA LEU A 381 13.06 3.90 18.64
C LEU A 381 13.21 4.25 20.13
N LEU A 382 12.35 3.72 21.00
CA LEU A 382 12.37 3.96 22.44
C LEU A 382 13.02 2.80 23.24
N ASP A 383 13.52 1.77 22.54
CA ASP A 383 14.21 0.64 23.18
C ASP A 383 15.62 1.04 23.63
N GLU A 384 15.79 1.21 24.95
CA GLU A 384 17.08 1.55 25.55
C GLU A 384 18.06 0.37 25.59
N ALA A 385 17.58 -0.87 25.53
CA ALA A 385 18.43 -2.06 25.58
C ALA A 385 19.17 -2.30 24.25
N LYS A 386 18.53 -1.95 23.13
CA LYS A 386 19.10 -2.05 21.78
C LYS A 386 18.79 -0.78 20.99
N PRO A 387 19.39 0.37 21.35
CA PRO A 387 18.99 1.65 20.78
C PRO A 387 19.30 1.75 19.29
N VAL A 388 18.34 2.28 18.54
CA VAL A 388 18.61 2.84 17.21
C VAL A 388 19.29 4.18 17.42
N LYS A 389 20.48 4.38 16.84
CA LYS A 389 21.29 5.61 16.94
C LYS A 389 21.30 6.42 15.67
N ALA A 390 21.03 5.78 14.53
CA ALA A 390 20.85 6.47 13.25
C ALA A 390 19.67 5.86 12.50
N ILE A 391 18.81 6.71 11.92
CA ILE A 391 17.72 6.30 11.05
C ILE A 391 17.79 7.07 9.73
N VAL A 392 17.68 6.34 8.61
CA VAL A 392 17.61 6.92 7.27
C VAL A 392 16.24 6.62 6.69
N VAL A 393 15.40 7.65 6.58
CA VAL A 393 14.01 7.54 6.09
C VAL A 393 13.95 8.00 4.64
N TYR A 394 13.34 7.18 3.78
CA TYR A 394 13.09 7.51 2.38
C TYR A 394 11.82 6.81 1.89
N ASN A 395 11.11 7.42 0.93
CA ASN A 395 9.82 6.91 0.44
C ASN A 395 8.81 6.60 1.55
N SER A 396 8.85 7.31 2.67
CA SER A 396 7.96 7.05 3.81
C SER A 396 7.85 8.26 4.73
N ASN A 397 6.71 8.36 5.42
CA ASN A 397 6.44 9.41 6.43
C ASN A 397 5.96 8.74 7.74
N PRO A 398 6.85 8.01 8.47
CA PRO A 398 6.46 7.18 9.63
C PRO A 398 5.75 7.95 10.74
N VAL A 399 6.10 9.20 11.02
CA VAL A 399 5.44 10.00 12.07
C VAL A 399 3.94 10.20 11.79
N ALA A 400 3.53 10.21 10.50
CA ALA A 400 2.12 10.29 10.14
C ALA A 400 1.47 8.91 9.95
N VAL A 401 2.18 7.93 9.35
CA VAL A 401 1.55 6.71 8.84
C VAL A 401 1.71 5.49 9.75
N ALA A 402 2.71 5.45 10.64
CA ALA A 402 2.88 4.34 11.53
C ALA A 402 1.88 4.39 12.70
N PRO A 403 1.44 3.22 13.24
CA PRO A 403 0.50 3.20 14.35
C PRO A 403 1.14 3.75 15.64
N ASP A 404 0.30 4.23 16.56
CA ASP A 404 0.74 4.93 17.79
C ASP A 404 1.68 6.10 17.47
N SER A 405 1.18 7.02 16.61
CA SER A 405 2.00 8.10 16.06
C SER A 405 2.57 9.05 17.13
N SER A 406 1.99 9.10 18.33
CA SER A 406 2.53 9.85 19.47
C SER A 406 3.84 9.23 19.94
N LYS A 407 3.89 7.90 20.10
CA LYS A 407 5.09 7.16 20.45
C LYS A 407 6.16 7.25 19.37
N VAL A 408 5.76 7.16 18.12
CA VAL A 408 6.66 7.34 16.96
C VAL A 408 7.29 8.72 16.98
N ALA A 409 6.49 9.77 17.18
CA ALA A 409 6.99 11.15 17.28
C ALA A 409 7.95 11.33 18.45
N ALA A 410 7.65 10.74 19.62
CA ALA A 410 8.55 10.75 20.78
C ALA A 410 9.91 10.08 20.47
N GLY A 411 9.90 8.96 19.75
CA GLY A 411 11.12 8.28 19.30
C GLY A 411 11.96 9.17 18.35
N PHE A 412 11.32 9.82 17.37
CA PHE A 412 12.00 10.73 16.44
C PHE A 412 12.48 12.04 17.11
N ALA A 413 11.85 12.46 18.21
CA ALA A 413 12.25 13.66 18.97
C ALA A 413 13.52 13.49 19.80
N ARG A 414 14.06 12.26 19.92
CA ARG A 414 15.31 12.01 20.64
C ARG A 414 16.46 12.78 20.00
N GLU A 415 17.15 13.61 20.75
CA GLU A 415 18.31 14.38 20.26
C GLU A 415 19.53 13.51 19.98
N ASP A 416 19.64 12.34 20.61
CA ASP A 416 20.70 11.34 20.37
C ASP A 416 20.43 10.42 19.16
N LEU A 417 19.27 10.53 18.50
CA LEU A 417 18.94 9.82 17.27
C LEU A 417 19.35 10.65 16.04
N PHE A 418 20.40 10.24 15.36
CA PHE A 418 20.77 10.88 14.08
C PHE A 418 19.75 10.51 12.99
N THR A 419 19.07 11.49 12.42
CA THR A 419 17.95 11.29 11.49
C THR A 419 18.23 11.92 10.13
N VAL A 420 18.28 11.11 9.07
CA VAL A 420 18.36 11.57 7.68
C VAL A 420 17.05 11.26 6.97
N VAL A 421 16.47 12.24 6.28
CA VAL A 421 15.21 12.07 5.54
C VAL A 421 15.39 12.49 4.09
N LEU A 422 15.15 11.56 3.14
CA LEU A 422 15.07 11.84 1.71
C LEU A 422 13.59 12.02 1.35
N GLU A 423 13.19 13.23 1.00
CA GLU A 423 11.77 13.55 0.81
C GLU A 423 11.58 14.62 -0.28
N GLN A 424 10.38 14.69 -0.82
CA GLN A 424 9.97 15.68 -1.82
C GLN A 424 9.37 16.95 -1.18
N PHE A 425 8.87 16.81 0.04
CA PHE A 425 8.19 17.86 0.80
C PHE A 425 8.56 17.79 2.28
N ARG A 426 8.26 18.85 3.02
CA ARG A 426 8.38 18.86 4.48
C ARG A 426 7.18 18.15 5.11
N THR A 427 7.29 16.82 5.22
CA THR A 427 6.32 15.95 5.90
C THR A 427 6.47 16.03 7.43
N ASP A 428 5.57 15.38 8.17
CA ASP A 428 5.67 15.30 9.63
C ASP A 428 7.00 14.67 10.09
N THR A 429 7.49 13.67 9.38
CA THR A 429 8.78 13.04 9.68
C THR A 429 9.96 13.98 9.34
N ALA A 430 9.85 14.75 8.28
CA ALA A 430 10.89 15.66 7.85
C ALA A 430 11.22 16.73 8.92
N ASP A 431 10.27 17.12 9.76
CA ASP A 431 10.49 18.11 10.81
C ASP A 431 11.46 17.62 11.91
N TYR A 432 11.66 16.31 12.03
CA TYR A 432 12.61 15.69 12.98
C TYR A 432 14.00 15.38 12.38
N ALA A 433 14.21 15.66 11.09
CA ALA A 433 15.47 15.34 10.43
C ALA A 433 16.64 16.19 10.93
N ASP A 434 17.85 15.61 11.03
CA ASP A 434 19.12 16.33 11.13
C ASP A 434 19.56 16.81 9.75
N TYR A 435 19.33 15.95 8.73
CA TYR A 435 19.51 16.26 7.31
C TYR A 435 18.26 15.95 6.52
N LEU A 436 17.76 16.93 5.76
CA LEU A 436 16.63 16.78 4.86
C LEU A 436 17.14 16.92 3.41
N LEU A 437 17.10 15.82 2.66
CA LEU A 437 17.66 15.71 1.33
C LEU A 437 16.56 15.73 0.26
N PRO A 438 16.65 16.58 -0.78
CA PRO A 438 15.60 16.72 -1.78
C PRO A 438 15.59 15.55 -2.76
N ALA A 439 14.50 14.75 -2.74
CA ALA A 439 14.29 13.61 -3.62
C ALA A 439 13.56 14.01 -4.91
N THR A 440 13.86 13.32 -6.02
CA THR A 440 13.17 13.47 -7.29
C THR A 440 11.74 12.88 -7.24
N THR A 441 10.86 13.40 -8.10
CA THR A 441 9.57 12.77 -8.42
C THR A 441 9.73 11.78 -9.58
N GLN A 442 8.69 10.95 -9.86
CA GLN A 442 8.78 10.02 -10.99
C GLN A 442 8.91 10.73 -12.36
N LEU A 443 8.55 12.00 -12.50
CA LEU A 443 8.81 12.76 -13.73
C LEU A 443 10.28 13.07 -13.96
N GLU A 444 11.13 12.87 -12.95
CA GLU A 444 12.53 13.33 -12.91
C GLU A 444 13.57 12.19 -12.84
N HIS A 445 13.14 10.91 -12.76
CA HIS A 445 14.08 9.78 -12.63
C HIS A 445 13.65 8.54 -13.43
N TRP A 446 14.60 7.62 -13.65
CA TRP A 446 14.33 6.27 -14.12
C TRP A 446 13.80 5.39 -13.00
N ASP A 447 12.81 4.56 -13.32
CA ASP A 447 12.32 3.48 -12.44
C ASP A 447 11.63 2.39 -13.26
N ILE A 448 11.41 1.22 -12.66
CA ILE A 448 10.66 0.13 -13.26
C ILE A 448 9.66 -0.41 -12.23
N HIS A 449 8.43 -0.65 -12.68
CA HIS A 449 7.33 -0.98 -11.80
C HIS A 449 6.72 -2.33 -12.14
N THR A 450 6.40 -3.11 -11.12
CA THR A 450 5.45 -4.21 -11.18
C THR A 450 4.12 -3.74 -10.58
N SER A 451 3.06 -4.53 -10.78
CA SER A 451 1.75 -4.27 -10.19
C SER A 451 1.36 -5.34 -9.19
N TYR A 452 0.37 -5.07 -8.37
CA TYR A 452 -0.31 -6.10 -7.58
C TYR A 452 -1.80 -6.25 -7.94
N GLY A 453 -2.25 -5.59 -9.02
CA GLY A 453 -3.61 -5.73 -9.55
C GLY A 453 -3.68 -6.23 -10.99
N HIS A 454 -2.61 -6.08 -11.77
CA HIS A 454 -2.49 -6.63 -13.12
C HIS A 454 -1.11 -7.29 -13.31
N THR A 455 -0.80 -7.76 -14.53
CA THR A 455 0.40 -8.56 -14.81
C THR A 455 1.38 -7.86 -15.76
N ASP A 456 1.32 -6.54 -15.84
CA ASP A 456 2.20 -5.76 -16.72
C ASP A 456 3.36 -5.16 -15.93
N VAL A 457 4.58 -5.20 -16.52
CA VAL A 457 5.77 -4.48 -16.08
C VAL A 457 5.81 -3.15 -16.84
N LEU A 458 6.03 -2.05 -16.13
CA LEU A 458 6.03 -0.70 -16.69
C LEU A 458 7.35 0.01 -16.43
N LEU A 459 7.87 0.69 -17.44
CA LEU A 459 9.06 1.53 -17.34
C LEU A 459 8.66 2.98 -17.12
N ASN A 460 9.28 3.61 -16.15
CA ASN A 460 9.24 5.04 -15.96
C ASN A 460 10.53 5.68 -16.44
N ARG A 461 10.41 6.70 -17.29
CA ARG A 461 11.53 7.51 -17.78
C ARG A 461 11.43 8.93 -17.27
N PRO A 462 12.56 9.61 -17.03
CA PRO A 462 12.54 11.03 -16.71
C PRO A 462 11.94 11.82 -17.89
N ALA A 463 10.88 12.55 -17.62
CA ALA A 463 10.23 13.43 -18.60
C ALA A 463 10.80 14.83 -18.56
N VAL A 464 11.25 15.27 -17.38
CA VAL A 464 11.85 16.59 -17.14
C VAL A 464 13.12 16.46 -16.30
N ALA A 465 13.97 17.49 -16.34
CA ALA A 465 15.14 17.57 -15.46
C ALA A 465 14.71 17.66 -13.98
N PRO A 466 15.52 17.15 -13.05
CA PRO A 466 15.28 17.31 -11.62
C PRO A 466 15.13 18.78 -11.22
N ARG A 467 14.14 19.09 -10.40
CA ARG A 467 13.90 20.45 -9.94
C ARG A 467 14.95 20.88 -8.92
N GLY A 468 15.62 22.00 -9.20
CA GLY A 468 16.69 22.52 -8.34
C GLY A 468 17.84 21.51 -8.21
N GLN A 469 18.19 21.17 -6.99
CA GLN A 469 19.25 20.21 -6.68
C GLN A 469 18.71 18.81 -6.30
N ALA A 470 17.43 18.49 -6.56
CA ALA A 470 16.86 17.18 -6.25
C ALA A 470 17.66 16.04 -6.93
N ARG A 471 17.77 14.91 -6.24
CA ARG A 471 18.48 13.70 -6.71
C ARG A 471 17.63 12.46 -6.49
N SER A 472 17.84 11.45 -7.34
CA SER A 472 17.22 10.15 -7.14
C SER A 472 17.75 9.46 -5.88
N ASN A 473 16.95 8.63 -5.24
CA ASN A 473 17.40 7.88 -4.06
C ASN A 473 18.60 7.00 -4.38
N ALA A 474 18.58 6.32 -5.54
CA ALA A 474 19.68 5.49 -5.96
C ALA A 474 20.99 6.30 -6.12
N TRP A 475 20.91 7.55 -6.62
CA TRP A 475 22.09 8.44 -6.67
C TRP A 475 22.62 8.76 -5.27
N VAL A 476 21.76 9.06 -4.31
CA VAL A 476 22.18 9.39 -2.93
C VAL A 476 22.92 8.23 -2.29
N PHE A 477 22.38 7.00 -2.40
CA PHE A 477 23.02 5.82 -1.80
C PHE A 477 24.31 5.44 -2.54
N ARG A 478 24.42 5.65 -3.84
CA ARG A 478 25.66 5.51 -4.64
C ARG A 478 26.74 6.46 -4.15
N GLU A 479 26.39 7.72 -3.93
CA GLU A 479 27.32 8.74 -3.44
C GLU A 479 27.73 8.51 -1.98
N LEU A 480 26.82 7.99 -1.13
CA LEU A 480 27.18 7.55 0.21
C LEU A 480 28.12 6.34 0.18
N ALA A 481 27.87 5.35 -0.69
CA ALA A 481 28.75 4.19 -0.86
C ALA A 481 30.18 4.62 -1.24
N ARG A 482 30.31 5.54 -2.21
CA ARG A 482 31.61 6.10 -2.60
C ARG A 482 32.33 6.77 -1.43
N ARG A 483 31.62 7.56 -0.61
CA ARG A 483 32.20 8.22 0.58
C ARG A 483 32.55 7.25 1.69
N MET A 484 31.82 6.13 1.78
CA MET A 484 32.14 5.05 2.73
C MET A 484 33.33 4.19 2.28
N GLY A 485 33.82 4.37 1.03
CA GLY A 485 34.90 3.56 0.48
C GLY A 485 34.45 2.17 0.02
N PHE A 486 33.17 2.01 -0.36
CA PHE A 486 32.65 0.77 -0.96
C PHE A 486 33.02 0.78 -2.45
N ASP A 487 33.83 -0.18 -2.88
CA ASP A 487 34.46 -0.25 -4.20
C ASP A 487 33.91 -1.41 -5.07
N GLU A 488 32.91 -2.16 -4.59
CA GLU A 488 32.28 -3.21 -5.38
C GLU A 488 31.62 -2.62 -6.63
N PRO A 489 31.80 -3.25 -7.82
CA PRO A 489 31.31 -2.71 -9.09
C PRO A 489 29.82 -2.38 -9.10
N CYS A 490 29.01 -3.10 -8.31
CA CYS A 490 27.56 -2.90 -8.23
C CYS A 490 27.16 -1.52 -7.67
N PHE A 491 28.06 -0.78 -7.02
CA PHE A 491 27.81 0.59 -6.56
C PHE A 491 28.01 1.64 -7.66
N SER A 492 28.47 1.25 -8.86
CA SER A 492 28.59 2.15 -10.01
C SER A 492 27.40 2.11 -10.97
N ASP A 493 26.46 1.16 -10.79
CA ASP A 493 25.27 1.03 -11.64
C ASP A 493 24.42 2.30 -11.59
N ASP A 494 24.09 2.88 -12.75
CA ASP A 494 23.16 3.99 -12.84
C ASP A 494 21.69 3.52 -12.75
N ASP A 495 20.76 4.46 -12.69
CA ASP A 495 19.34 4.15 -12.49
C ASP A 495 18.75 3.37 -13.67
N GLU A 496 19.22 3.59 -14.92
CA GLU A 496 18.78 2.82 -16.09
C GLU A 496 19.35 1.39 -16.06
N ALA A 497 20.61 1.22 -15.66
CA ALA A 497 21.23 -0.09 -15.51
C ALA A 497 20.48 -0.92 -14.45
N LEU A 498 20.08 -0.31 -13.34
CA LEU A 498 19.26 -0.96 -12.32
C LEU A 498 17.88 -1.42 -12.85
N CYS A 499 17.23 -0.63 -13.73
CA CYS A 499 16.01 -1.06 -14.41
C CYS A 499 16.21 -2.35 -15.21
N ARG A 500 17.36 -2.48 -15.92
CA ARG A 500 17.70 -3.69 -16.69
C ARG A 500 17.98 -4.87 -15.77
N THR A 501 18.73 -4.65 -14.70
CA THR A 501 19.10 -5.68 -13.71
C THR A 501 17.86 -6.37 -13.10
N ALA A 502 16.78 -5.62 -12.86
CA ALA A 502 15.57 -6.16 -12.24
C ALA A 502 14.95 -7.36 -13.00
N PHE A 503 15.22 -7.50 -14.31
CA PHE A 503 14.63 -8.53 -15.16
C PHE A 503 15.65 -9.22 -16.07
N ALA A 504 16.95 -9.08 -15.80
CA ALA A 504 18.03 -9.56 -16.68
C ALA A 504 17.96 -11.09 -16.96
N GLU A 505 17.64 -11.88 -15.96
CA GLU A 505 17.54 -13.35 -16.04
C GLU A 505 16.10 -13.84 -16.30
N SER A 506 15.24 -13.00 -16.88
CA SER A 506 13.83 -13.31 -17.09
C SER A 506 13.44 -13.31 -18.56
N ALA A 507 12.26 -13.84 -18.87
CA ALA A 507 11.66 -13.80 -20.21
C ALA A 507 11.00 -12.45 -20.54
N ILE A 508 11.19 -11.41 -19.72
CA ILE A 508 10.66 -10.08 -19.94
C ILE A 508 11.43 -9.40 -21.06
N ASP A 509 10.74 -8.98 -22.11
CA ASP A 509 11.34 -8.26 -23.24
C ASP A 509 11.59 -6.80 -22.89
N TYR A 510 12.82 -6.50 -22.45
CA TYR A 510 13.21 -5.15 -22.08
C TYR A 510 13.25 -4.19 -23.29
N ALA A 511 13.51 -4.69 -24.51
CA ALA A 511 13.47 -3.86 -25.72
C ALA A 511 12.02 -3.42 -26.03
N GLN A 512 11.06 -4.31 -25.83
CA GLN A 512 9.65 -3.96 -25.90
C GLN A 512 9.27 -2.89 -24.86
N ILE A 513 9.71 -3.06 -23.61
CA ILE A 513 9.46 -2.05 -22.54
C ILE A 513 10.05 -0.69 -22.91
N LEU A 514 11.27 -0.66 -23.45
CA LEU A 514 11.91 0.58 -23.94
C LEU A 514 11.09 1.27 -25.03
N THR A 515 10.39 0.52 -25.88
CA THR A 515 9.67 1.07 -27.02
C THR A 515 8.24 1.47 -26.65
N GLN A 516 7.52 0.59 -25.92
CA GLN A 516 6.10 0.74 -25.62
C GLN A 516 5.81 1.29 -24.22
N GLY A 517 6.82 1.30 -23.32
CA GLY A 517 6.69 1.70 -21.91
C GLY A 517 6.19 0.57 -21.00
N PHE A 518 5.75 -0.57 -21.55
CA PHE A 518 5.25 -1.72 -20.80
C PHE A 518 5.37 -3.03 -21.57
N THR A 519 5.29 -4.15 -20.83
CA THR A 519 5.09 -5.50 -21.37
C THR A 519 4.36 -6.36 -20.34
N SER A 520 3.65 -7.41 -20.80
CA SER A 520 2.87 -8.30 -19.92
C SER A 520 3.63 -9.58 -19.63
N VAL A 521 3.54 -10.05 -18.38
CA VAL A 521 3.94 -11.42 -18.03
C VAL A 521 2.96 -12.41 -18.69
N LYS A 522 3.50 -13.40 -19.38
CA LYS A 522 2.69 -14.43 -20.04
C LYS A 522 2.17 -15.43 -19.01
N LEU A 523 0.85 -15.44 -18.80
CA LEU A 523 0.17 -16.36 -17.90
C LEU A 523 -0.96 -17.08 -18.62
N PRO A 524 -1.30 -18.33 -18.23
CA PRO A 524 -2.54 -18.97 -18.65
C PRO A 524 -3.77 -18.14 -18.29
N GLU A 525 -4.86 -18.30 -19.04
CA GLU A 525 -6.12 -17.58 -18.75
C GLU A 525 -6.73 -18.05 -17.42
N ALA A 526 -6.68 -19.35 -17.14
CA ALA A 526 -7.10 -19.97 -15.88
C ALA A 526 -5.90 -20.68 -15.25
N PRO A 527 -5.04 -19.97 -14.49
CA PRO A 527 -3.74 -20.51 -14.06
C PRO A 527 -3.85 -21.71 -13.11
N PHE A 528 -4.98 -21.89 -12.45
CA PHE A 528 -5.19 -22.95 -11.46
C PHE A 528 -6.30 -23.93 -11.84
N ALA A 529 -6.76 -23.96 -13.11
CA ALA A 529 -7.81 -24.87 -13.56
C ALA A 529 -7.46 -26.35 -13.31
N GLU A 530 -6.19 -26.70 -13.48
CA GLU A 530 -5.62 -28.04 -13.27
C GLU A 530 -4.88 -28.16 -11.92
N GLY A 531 -5.20 -27.35 -10.93
CA GLY A 531 -4.39 -27.19 -9.74
C GLY A 531 -3.07 -26.47 -10.05
N ARG A 532 -1.91 -27.09 -9.79
CA ARG A 532 -0.57 -26.54 -10.05
C ARG A 532 -0.32 -25.22 -9.29
N PHE A 533 -0.78 -25.18 -8.07
CA PHE A 533 -0.47 -24.07 -7.18
C PHE A 533 1.03 -24.08 -6.84
N PRO A 534 1.69 -22.91 -6.69
CA PRO A 534 3.11 -22.83 -6.32
C PRO A 534 3.37 -23.14 -4.83
N THR A 535 2.53 -23.93 -4.20
CA THR A 535 2.69 -24.46 -2.84
C THR A 535 3.68 -25.63 -2.83
N PRO A 536 4.22 -26.02 -1.67
CA PRO A 536 5.05 -27.23 -1.55
C PRO A 536 4.37 -28.50 -2.02
N SER A 537 3.04 -28.63 -1.86
CA SER A 537 2.25 -29.78 -2.29
C SER A 537 1.82 -29.73 -3.77
N GLY A 538 1.98 -28.59 -4.45
CA GLY A 538 1.40 -28.32 -5.76
C GLY A 538 -0.12 -28.13 -5.74
N ARG A 539 -0.76 -28.06 -4.56
CA ARG A 539 -2.20 -28.00 -4.34
C ARG A 539 -2.59 -26.74 -3.55
N CYS A 540 -3.87 -26.35 -3.58
CA CYS A 540 -4.39 -25.35 -2.65
C CYS A 540 -4.34 -25.91 -1.22
N GLU A 541 -3.57 -25.29 -0.32
CA GLU A 541 -3.34 -25.79 1.03
C GLU A 541 -4.36 -25.19 2.02
N PHE A 542 -5.44 -25.92 2.29
CA PHE A 542 -6.39 -25.62 3.36
C PHE A 542 -5.74 -25.81 4.73
N PHE A 543 -4.88 -26.83 4.86
CA PHE A 543 -4.00 -27.05 6.00
C PHE A 543 -2.57 -26.67 5.61
N SER A 544 -1.95 -25.82 6.39
CA SER A 544 -0.55 -25.38 6.19
C SER A 544 0.36 -25.96 7.28
N ALA A 545 1.15 -26.97 6.92
CA ALA A 545 2.15 -27.53 7.81
C ALA A 545 3.23 -26.52 8.21
N ARG A 546 3.46 -25.49 7.40
CA ARG A 546 4.40 -24.39 7.73
C ARG A 546 3.89 -23.52 8.88
N LEU A 547 2.59 -23.21 8.91
CA LEU A 547 2.00 -22.46 10.03
C LEU A 547 2.02 -23.32 11.32
N GLU A 548 1.69 -24.61 11.22
CA GLU A 548 1.76 -25.52 12.35
C GLU A 548 3.20 -25.60 12.92
N ALA A 549 4.22 -25.69 12.08
CA ALA A 549 5.62 -25.67 12.50
C ALA A 549 6.05 -24.34 13.16
N MET A 550 5.31 -23.26 12.91
CA MET A 550 5.49 -21.95 13.57
C MET A 550 4.68 -21.83 14.86
N GLY A 551 3.99 -22.90 15.30
CA GLY A 551 3.15 -22.91 16.51
C GLY A 551 1.79 -22.23 16.32
N MET A 552 1.34 -22.06 15.09
CA MET A 552 0.02 -21.51 14.73
C MET A 552 -0.91 -22.64 14.26
N ASP A 553 -2.22 -22.38 14.23
CA ASP A 553 -3.16 -23.34 13.69
C ASP A 553 -2.94 -23.52 12.17
N GLY A 554 -2.78 -24.74 11.73
CA GLY A 554 -2.61 -25.08 10.30
C GLY A 554 -3.85 -24.81 9.46
N VAL A 555 -5.05 -24.78 10.08
CA VAL A 555 -6.35 -24.52 9.44
C VAL A 555 -6.80 -23.10 9.76
N PRO A 556 -7.39 -22.33 8.82
CA PRO A 556 -7.90 -21.00 9.15
C PRO A 556 -9.07 -21.06 10.15
N ASP A 557 -9.09 -20.11 11.09
CA ASP A 557 -10.18 -19.91 12.05
C ASP A 557 -10.43 -18.43 12.30
N HIS A 558 -11.54 -18.12 12.98
CA HIS A 558 -11.77 -16.78 13.48
C HIS A 558 -10.92 -16.50 14.72
N VAL A 559 -10.06 -15.50 14.61
CA VAL A 559 -9.26 -14.98 15.72
C VAL A 559 -9.86 -13.65 16.16
N PRO A 560 -10.40 -13.55 17.38
CA PRO A 560 -10.99 -12.31 17.89
C PRO A 560 -9.98 -11.16 17.90
N ASN A 561 -10.45 -9.94 17.68
CA ASN A 561 -9.67 -8.72 17.75
C ASN A 561 -8.99 -8.58 19.12
N TRP A 562 -7.92 -7.79 19.20
CA TRP A 562 -7.32 -7.36 20.47
C TRP A 562 -8.29 -6.50 21.29
N GLU A 563 -9.07 -5.69 20.59
CA GLU A 563 -10.09 -4.78 21.12
C GLU A 563 -11.42 -5.09 20.40
N PRO A 564 -12.15 -6.17 20.79
CA PRO A 564 -13.39 -6.54 20.11
C PRO A 564 -14.48 -5.49 20.28
N ALA A 565 -15.28 -5.25 19.25
CA ALA A 565 -16.44 -4.36 19.34
C ALA A 565 -17.35 -4.73 20.51
N GLY A 566 -17.71 -3.73 21.35
CA GLY A 566 -18.55 -3.92 22.54
C GLY A 566 -17.84 -4.52 23.76
N SER A 567 -16.53 -4.75 23.73
CA SER A 567 -15.78 -5.29 24.87
C SER A 567 -15.40 -4.25 25.93
N SER A 568 -15.59 -2.97 25.67
CA SER A 568 -15.28 -1.88 26.60
C SER A 568 -16.51 -0.99 26.81
N THR A 569 -16.77 -0.62 28.06
CA THR A 569 -17.77 0.40 28.43
C THR A 569 -17.18 1.81 28.36
N GLU A 570 -15.87 1.96 28.51
CA GLU A 570 -15.17 3.25 28.45
C GLU A 570 -14.94 3.68 27.00
N PHE A 571 -14.63 2.73 26.10
CA PHE A 571 -14.42 2.96 24.67
C PHE A 571 -15.32 2.05 23.85
N PRO A 572 -16.63 2.35 23.74
CA PRO A 572 -17.63 1.40 23.22
C PRO A 572 -17.67 1.32 21.70
N LEU A 573 -17.06 2.27 20.97
CA LEU A 573 -17.13 2.35 19.51
C LEU A 573 -15.90 1.72 18.87
N ALA A 574 -16.10 0.79 17.94
CA ALA A 574 -15.03 0.29 17.10
C ALA A 574 -14.68 1.33 16.04
N MET A 575 -13.40 1.65 15.87
CA MET A 575 -12.94 2.59 14.87
C MET A 575 -12.17 1.88 13.76
N ILE A 576 -12.52 2.17 12.52
CA ILE A 576 -11.66 1.93 11.36
C ILE A 576 -11.17 3.27 10.81
N SER A 577 -9.95 3.27 10.24
CA SER A 577 -9.30 4.48 9.72
C SER A 577 -8.98 4.36 8.21
N PRO A 578 -10.01 4.33 7.33
CA PRO A 578 -9.79 4.24 5.90
C PRO A 578 -9.16 5.53 5.37
N PRO A 579 -8.42 5.47 4.23
CA PRO A 579 -7.86 6.67 3.59
C PRO A 579 -8.96 7.65 3.20
N ALA A 580 -8.71 8.94 3.37
CA ALA A 580 -9.51 9.99 2.73
C ALA A 580 -9.46 9.81 1.21
N ARG A 581 -10.57 10.13 0.53
CA ARG A 581 -10.78 9.73 -0.88
C ARG A 581 -9.73 10.27 -1.84
N ASN A 582 -9.31 11.51 -1.65
CA ASN A 582 -8.40 12.19 -2.56
C ASN A 582 -6.94 12.19 -2.09
N PHE A 583 -6.63 11.49 -0.99
CA PHE A 583 -5.28 11.22 -0.55
C PHE A 583 -4.90 9.75 -0.79
N LEU A 584 -3.61 9.47 -0.79
CA LEU A 584 -3.08 8.12 -0.79
C LEU A 584 -2.14 7.99 0.43
N ASN A 585 -2.66 7.44 1.52
CA ASN A 585 -2.02 7.53 2.82
C ASN A 585 -1.61 9.00 3.10
N SER A 586 -0.33 9.29 3.40
CA SER A 586 0.14 10.67 3.58
C SER A 586 0.57 11.39 2.28
N THR A 587 0.40 10.75 1.11
CA THR A 587 0.73 11.37 -0.18
C THR A 587 -0.46 12.16 -0.72
N PHE A 588 -0.21 13.27 -1.37
CA PHE A 588 -1.16 14.24 -1.93
C PHE A 588 -1.86 15.15 -0.91
N VAL A 589 -1.66 14.98 0.38
CA VAL A 589 -2.26 15.82 1.43
C VAL A 589 -1.90 17.30 1.25
N ASN A 590 -0.69 17.58 0.78
CA ASN A 590 -0.21 18.95 0.51
C ASN A 590 -0.71 19.55 -0.80
N VAL A 591 -1.28 18.75 -1.72
CA VAL A 591 -1.81 19.26 -2.99
C VAL A 591 -3.07 20.05 -2.76
N THR A 592 -2.99 21.36 -2.99
CA THR A 592 -4.03 22.33 -2.60
C THR A 592 -5.40 22.01 -3.21
N SER A 593 -5.44 21.65 -4.50
CA SER A 593 -6.70 21.32 -5.18
C SER A 593 -7.37 20.05 -4.63
N LEU A 594 -6.60 19.05 -4.17
CA LEU A 594 -7.12 17.83 -3.57
C LEU A 594 -7.53 18.06 -2.10
N ARG A 595 -6.72 18.79 -1.34
CA ARG A 595 -7.06 19.15 0.04
C ARG A 595 -8.32 20.02 0.12
N ALA A 596 -8.55 20.90 -0.84
CA ALA A 596 -9.77 21.70 -0.92
C ALA A 596 -11.04 20.86 -1.12
N ILE A 597 -10.93 19.66 -1.69
CA ILE A 597 -12.06 18.71 -1.82
C ILE A 597 -12.31 17.99 -0.49
N GLU A 598 -11.27 17.59 0.22
CA GLU A 598 -11.37 16.89 1.52
C GLU A 598 -11.74 17.84 2.66
N VAL A 599 -11.45 19.14 2.53
CA VAL A 599 -11.73 20.27 3.44
C VAL A 599 -10.95 20.14 4.76
N GLU A 600 -11.28 19.15 5.61
CA GLU A 600 -10.74 18.95 6.96
C GLU A 600 -10.85 17.48 7.39
N PRO A 601 -10.16 17.04 8.46
CA PRO A 601 -10.34 15.71 9.03
C PRO A 601 -11.80 15.45 9.43
N LEU A 602 -12.32 14.28 9.05
CA LEU A 602 -13.71 13.87 9.28
C LEU A 602 -13.78 12.57 10.10
N LEU A 603 -14.84 12.48 10.92
CA LEU A 603 -15.32 11.25 11.55
C LEU A 603 -16.74 10.95 11.08
N GLU A 604 -16.93 9.88 10.30
CA GLU A 604 -18.27 9.38 10.02
C GLU A 604 -18.81 8.61 11.24
N ILE A 605 -19.99 8.99 11.72
CA ILE A 605 -20.67 8.39 12.89
C ILE A 605 -22.12 8.09 12.58
N HIS A 606 -22.63 6.95 13.05
CA HIS A 606 -24.05 6.58 12.90
C HIS A 606 -24.97 7.51 13.69
N ALA A 607 -26.17 7.81 13.16
CA ALA A 607 -27.10 8.76 13.77
C ALA A 607 -27.50 8.39 15.22
N ALA A 608 -27.67 7.09 15.53
CA ALA A 608 -28.00 6.66 16.89
C ALA A 608 -26.83 6.87 17.87
N ASP A 609 -25.59 6.63 17.42
CA ASP A 609 -24.37 6.82 18.23
C ASP A 609 -24.09 8.31 18.47
N ALA A 610 -24.35 9.14 17.46
CA ALA A 610 -24.24 10.60 17.56
C ALA A 610 -25.28 11.18 18.53
N ALA A 611 -26.54 10.77 18.39
CA ALA A 611 -27.65 11.21 19.27
C ALA A 611 -27.40 10.84 20.75
N ALA A 612 -26.89 9.63 21.02
CA ALA A 612 -26.55 9.19 22.37
C ALA A 612 -25.46 10.04 23.04
N ARG A 613 -24.71 10.81 22.28
CA ARG A 613 -23.58 11.68 22.70
C ARG A 613 -23.87 13.17 22.53
N GLY A 614 -25.09 13.54 22.11
CA GLY A 614 -25.46 14.93 21.82
C GLY A 614 -24.63 15.56 20.68
N ILE A 615 -24.16 14.72 19.74
CA ILE A 615 -23.37 15.17 18.59
C ILE A 615 -24.33 15.47 17.42
N GLU A 616 -24.26 16.69 16.92
CA GLU A 616 -24.96 17.12 15.70
C GLU A 616 -24.05 16.97 14.47
N ASP A 617 -24.66 16.84 13.30
CA ASP A 617 -23.92 16.86 12.05
C ASP A 617 -23.11 18.14 11.89
N GLY A 618 -21.84 18.01 11.51
CA GLY A 618 -20.90 19.13 11.40
C GLY A 618 -20.31 19.63 12.74
N ALA A 619 -20.63 19.02 13.89
CA ALA A 619 -20.04 19.40 15.17
C ALA A 619 -18.54 19.02 15.22
N MET A 620 -17.73 19.83 15.90
CA MET A 620 -16.38 19.44 16.26
C MET A 620 -16.42 18.40 17.38
N VAL A 621 -15.64 17.34 17.23
CA VAL A 621 -15.58 16.23 18.18
C VAL A 621 -14.13 15.89 18.55
N ARG A 622 -13.97 15.36 19.76
CA ARG A 622 -12.78 14.66 20.21
C ARG A 622 -13.03 13.17 20.14
N VAL A 623 -12.18 12.47 19.42
CA VAL A 623 -12.12 11.01 19.36
C VAL A 623 -10.93 10.58 20.20
N PHE A 624 -11.13 9.69 21.17
CA PHE A 624 -10.03 9.38 22.11
C PHE A 624 -10.09 7.95 22.64
N ASN A 625 -8.95 7.49 23.14
CA ASN A 625 -8.78 6.26 23.93
C ASN A 625 -7.55 6.38 24.82
N GLY A 626 -7.14 5.30 25.47
CA GLY A 626 -5.99 5.29 26.38
C GLY A 626 -4.62 5.59 25.73
N ARG A 627 -4.53 5.68 24.38
CA ARG A 627 -3.29 5.99 23.65
C ARG A 627 -3.16 7.46 23.27
N GLY A 628 -4.28 8.13 23.00
CA GLY A 628 -4.27 9.52 22.57
C GLY A 628 -5.63 10.04 22.17
N GLU A 629 -5.61 11.16 21.44
CA GLU A 629 -6.81 11.81 20.95
C GLU A 629 -6.62 12.35 19.53
N HIS A 630 -7.76 12.52 18.83
CA HIS A 630 -7.82 13.17 17.53
C HIS A 630 -9.06 14.05 17.47
N ARG A 631 -8.90 15.29 17.01
CA ARG A 631 -10.01 16.25 16.85
C ARG A 631 -10.34 16.38 15.37
N CYS A 632 -11.63 16.27 15.09
CA CYS A 632 -12.12 16.31 13.73
C CYS A 632 -13.59 16.73 13.69
N ARG A 633 -14.14 16.93 12.51
CA ARG A 633 -15.56 17.23 12.33
C ARG A 633 -16.37 15.94 12.24
N ALA A 634 -17.48 15.85 12.93
CA ALA A 634 -18.41 14.74 12.82
C ALA A 634 -19.26 14.87 11.55
N GLU A 635 -19.38 13.79 10.80
CA GLU A 635 -20.36 13.58 9.73
C GLU A 635 -21.35 12.53 10.21
N VAL A 636 -22.58 12.93 10.52
CA VAL A 636 -23.66 11.99 10.88
C VAL A 636 -24.14 11.32 9.62
N SER A 637 -23.75 10.07 9.42
CA SER A 637 -23.83 9.42 8.13
C SER A 637 -24.45 8.02 8.19
N ARG A 638 -25.21 7.65 7.15
CA ARG A 638 -25.65 6.28 6.92
C ARG A 638 -24.56 5.36 6.38
N ARG A 639 -23.35 5.90 6.16
CA ARG A 639 -22.18 5.11 5.76
C ARG A 639 -21.59 4.32 6.92
N ALA A 640 -21.71 4.85 8.14
CA ALA A 640 -21.34 4.15 9.37
C ALA A 640 -22.50 3.24 9.85
N ARG A 641 -22.17 2.02 10.26
CA ARG A 641 -23.10 1.18 11.01
C ARG A 641 -23.07 1.58 12.49
N GLN A 642 -24.16 1.31 13.22
CA GLN A 642 -24.20 1.54 14.66
C GLN A 642 -23.08 0.77 15.38
N GLY A 643 -22.39 1.43 16.34
CA GLY A 643 -21.27 0.89 17.09
C GLY A 643 -19.92 0.95 16.35
N VAL A 644 -19.86 1.50 15.11
CA VAL A 644 -18.63 1.64 14.34
C VAL A 644 -18.48 3.07 13.82
N VAL A 645 -17.31 3.66 14.00
CA VAL A 645 -16.97 4.99 13.47
C VAL A 645 -15.81 4.92 12.48
N HIS A 646 -15.76 5.88 11.55
CA HIS A 646 -14.72 5.92 10.53
C HIS A 646 -13.92 7.22 10.64
N GLY A 647 -12.69 7.13 11.17
CA GLY A 647 -11.73 8.23 11.19
C GLY A 647 -11.02 8.36 9.85
N MET A 648 -11.45 9.29 9.00
CA MET A 648 -10.89 9.44 7.64
C MET A 648 -9.46 9.98 7.69
N GLY A 649 -8.48 9.19 7.29
CA GLY A 649 -7.06 9.52 7.36
C GLY A 649 -6.36 9.50 6.00
N ILE A 650 -5.09 9.88 5.89
CA ILE A 650 -4.20 10.39 6.92
C ILE A 650 -3.92 11.86 6.59
N TRP A 651 -4.18 12.76 7.52
CA TRP A 651 -3.80 14.16 7.41
C TRP A 651 -2.41 14.38 8.00
N TRP A 652 -1.60 15.26 7.40
CA TRP A 652 -0.39 15.75 8.05
C TRP A 652 -0.79 16.63 9.23
N ARG A 653 -0.05 16.53 10.32
CA ARG A 653 -0.33 17.28 11.55
C ARG A 653 -0.50 18.78 11.31
N LYS A 654 0.34 19.37 10.45
CA LYS A 654 0.26 20.79 10.08
C LYS A 654 -1.01 21.18 9.32
N PHE A 655 -1.75 20.21 8.77
CA PHE A 655 -3.02 20.42 8.05
C PHE A 655 -4.22 19.86 8.82
N GLY A 656 -3.99 19.22 9.96
CA GLY A 656 -5.03 18.63 10.81
C GLY A 656 -5.70 19.61 11.78
N GLY A 657 -5.38 20.91 11.70
CA GLY A 657 -6.00 21.96 12.54
C GLY A 657 -5.43 22.07 13.96
N ASP A 658 -5.42 21.01 14.73
CA ASP A 658 -4.92 20.95 16.11
C ASP A 658 -3.57 20.23 16.26
N GLY A 659 -2.97 19.79 15.14
CA GLY A 659 -1.72 19.05 15.15
C GLY A 659 -1.84 17.58 15.55
N THR A 660 -3.06 17.01 15.56
CA THR A 660 -3.30 15.59 15.82
C THR A 660 -3.43 14.77 14.54
N ASN A 661 -3.40 13.44 14.67
CA ASN A 661 -3.51 12.51 13.59
C ASN A 661 -4.27 11.25 14.08
N VAL A 662 -5.11 10.66 13.24
CA VAL A 662 -5.91 9.49 13.57
C VAL A 662 -5.08 8.30 14.09
N ASN A 663 -3.81 8.18 13.67
CA ASN A 663 -2.90 7.13 14.14
C ASN A 663 -2.39 7.32 15.58
N GLN A 664 -2.71 8.43 16.24
CA GLN A 664 -2.52 8.55 17.70
C GLN A 664 -3.42 7.57 18.48
N LEU A 665 -4.52 7.14 17.86
CA LEU A 665 -5.50 6.22 18.45
C LEU A 665 -5.17 4.75 18.20
N THR A 666 -4.40 4.42 17.16
CA THR A 666 -4.09 3.05 16.75
C THR A 666 -2.96 2.43 17.57
N SER A 667 -2.88 1.10 17.64
CA SER A 667 -1.89 0.40 18.45
C SER A 667 -0.79 -0.23 17.60
N GLN A 668 0.40 -0.48 18.19
CA GLN A 668 1.48 -1.24 17.57
C GLN A 668 1.32 -2.77 17.70
N ARG A 669 0.15 -3.26 18.18
CA ARG A 669 -0.16 -4.69 18.17
C ARG A 669 -0.21 -5.21 16.74
N LEU A 670 0.16 -6.48 16.57
CA LEU A 670 0.36 -7.07 15.25
C LEU A 670 -0.72 -8.11 14.93
N THR A 671 -0.89 -8.36 13.63
CA THR A 671 -1.74 -9.44 13.12
C THR A 671 -1.16 -10.82 13.45
N ASP A 672 -2.01 -11.83 13.42
CA ASP A 672 -1.68 -13.25 13.62
C ASP A 672 -0.65 -13.77 12.61
N ILE A 673 -0.93 -13.65 11.33
CA ILE A 673 -0.05 -14.05 10.23
C ILE A 673 0.54 -12.80 9.58
N GLY A 674 1.82 -12.83 9.21
CA GLY A 674 2.51 -11.75 8.50
C GLY A 674 2.86 -10.54 9.37
N ARG A 675 2.47 -10.51 10.66
CA ARG A 675 2.87 -9.48 11.63
C ARG A 675 2.65 -8.05 11.15
N GLY A 676 1.57 -7.82 10.37
CA GLY A 676 1.15 -6.49 9.92
C GLY A 676 0.49 -5.66 11.03
N PRO A 677 0.20 -4.38 10.79
CA PRO A 677 -0.45 -3.52 11.77
C PRO A 677 -1.95 -3.79 11.88
N THR A 678 -2.49 -3.53 13.06
CA THR A 678 -3.92 -3.72 13.37
C THR A 678 -4.66 -2.38 13.46
N PHE A 679 -4.60 -1.57 12.40
CA PHE A 679 -5.21 -0.23 12.36
C PHE A 679 -6.72 -0.21 12.61
N TYR A 680 -7.42 -1.30 12.30
CA TYR A 680 -8.88 -1.44 12.42
C TYR A 680 -9.29 -2.27 13.64
N ASP A 681 -8.35 -2.57 14.51
CA ASP A 681 -8.53 -3.22 15.80
C ASP A 681 -8.31 -2.15 16.89
N CYS A 682 -9.28 -1.23 16.99
CA CYS A 682 -9.17 -0.02 17.78
C CYS A 682 -10.52 0.37 18.35
N LEU A 683 -10.62 0.52 19.67
CA LEU A 683 -11.78 1.06 20.34
C LEU A 683 -11.55 2.52 20.74
N VAL A 684 -12.63 3.32 20.66
CA VAL A 684 -12.62 4.74 20.97
C VAL A 684 -13.91 5.19 21.65
N GLU A 685 -13.87 6.34 22.29
CA GLU A 685 -15.03 7.16 22.64
C GLU A 685 -14.99 8.45 21.84
N VAL A 686 -16.16 9.06 21.62
CA VAL A 686 -16.37 10.30 20.89
C VAL A 686 -17.16 11.26 21.74
N GLU A 687 -16.67 12.46 21.95
CA GLU A 687 -17.37 13.53 22.66
C GLU A 687 -17.45 14.81 21.83
N ARG A 688 -18.50 15.58 22.03
CA ARG A 688 -18.65 16.92 21.42
C ARG A 688 -17.70 17.90 22.13
N LEU A 689 -16.99 18.74 21.34
CA LEU A 689 -16.17 19.84 21.84
C LEU A 689 -16.96 21.12 22.03
#